data_15e8370faded6661424c896c5414e0a6
#
_entry.id   15e8370faded6661424c896c5414e0a6
#
_cell.length_a   1.000
_cell.length_b   1.000
_cell.length_c   1.000
_cell.angle_alpha   90.00
_cell.angle_beta   90.00
_cell.angle_gamma   90.00
#
_symmetry.space_group_name_H-M   'P 1'
#
loop_
_entity.id
_entity.type
_entity.pdbx_description
1 polymer ?
#
loop_
_entity_poly.entity_id
_entity_poly.type
_entity_poly.pdbx_seq_one_letter_code
_entity_poly.pdbx_strand_id
1 'polypeptide(L)'
;MDTSVLPIIILLPLILGTTLVSLLQRFSRGVTALGAIGVSLTSFGLLLTQAKTVLGGASIQQSWDWLPQLGINLSFRLDALGLLFSLLITGIGTLIYIYAYYYLGPKNSLSKLYLLLMLFMAAMLGISLSNNLIILLVFWELTSISSFLLVGYWSHYEAAQRGSRMALTITGMGGLAMLGGFVLLGQITGTYEINDIVGMKDLIQSHYLFVPTLLLILLGAFTKSAQFPFHFWLPNAMAAPTPVSAYLHSATMVKAGIFLLARLAPIFIGAALYHNIVTFVGLFTLCMAACFAIFKEDLKGLLAYSTISHLGLIVCLLGIGSPLAVAAAIFHIINHATFKAALFMIAGIIDHETGTRDLRKLSGIWQLLPFTATLTMITAASMAGVPLTNGFISKEMFFTELLASLSGSTVIFASIIATLAGIFAVSYSIRLVHGVFFYGPVGKQVPNKNAHEPPIGMRAPAILLAILCILVGIFPALLVEPLVNSVTRASLMQPDFAGTHLAIWHGFNAPLIMSIIALVGGTLFYFALAKDGMIRKIDLDPRLGRLQGRILFDLFLKHLLLTSRKIKQKTENGSLQSYLFLIIAFSIVMVTLPLFNQSLTTGTRELTHAPWIAVVLWLTLFSGCWMMLWFHHERIKAVLISGAIGLVVTMVFVTMSAPDLALTQITVDVVTTVLLSMSLSLLPQLTPYESRRSRRWRDAALAIIGGLGIGWITWLILTRDHNSISWFFAQQSLPLGGGSNIVNVILVDFRGFDTFGEITVLGIAAIGALCLMDGMRVHGTTMTQGLTYRFNPSPLMFRITASWVLPLALVVSVYIFMRGHNYPGGGFIAGLITSMALIIQYIALGQDQAEQMLKAQSGRLYEIWIGSGLTIAGLTGIAAWFWARPFLTSAHVYVELPVLGKLHLASAASFDLGVYITVVGATMLLISVLGDSRHSSMSGPVPHGEKSS
;
A
#
# COMPACT_ATOMS: atom_id res chain seq x y z
N MET A 1 -13.52 26.56 19.46
CA MET A 1 -14.35 25.73 18.57
C MET A 1 -13.55 24.50 18.21
N ASP A 2 -14.15 23.37 18.43
CA ASP A 2 -13.50 22.05 18.51
C ASP A 2 -12.57 21.72 17.37
N THR A 3 -11.35 21.39 17.77
CA THR A 3 -10.21 21.05 16.94
C THR A 3 -10.29 19.65 16.29
N SER A 4 -11.36 18.90 16.50
CA SER A 4 -11.50 17.49 16.09
C SER A 4 -12.10 17.24 14.69
N VAL A 5 -12.34 18.29 13.88
CA VAL A 5 -13.13 18.18 12.64
C VAL A 5 -12.35 17.53 11.47
N LEU A 6 -11.02 17.76 11.38
CA LEU A 6 -10.25 17.30 10.22
C LEU A 6 -10.18 15.78 10.07
N PRO A 7 -9.84 14.99 11.11
CA PRO A 7 -9.89 13.54 10.99
C PRO A 7 -11.28 13.02 10.68
N ILE A 8 -12.32 13.64 11.26
CA ILE A 8 -13.71 13.24 11.02
C ILE A 8 -14.03 13.32 9.51
N ILE A 9 -13.59 14.38 8.82
CA ILE A 9 -13.81 14.55 7.38
C ILE A 9 -13.20 13.39 6.56
N ILE A 10 -12.05 12.87 6.98
CA ILE A 10 -11.39 11.72 6.34
C ILE A 10 -12.03 10.40 6.77
N LEU A 11 -12.30 10.24 8.06
CA LEU A 11 -12.84 9.00 8.64
C LEU A 11 -14.30 8.75 8.26
N LEU A 12 -15.09 9.80 7.99
CA LEU A 12 -16.47 9.67 7.53
C LEU A 12 -16.59 8.77 6.30
N PRO A 13 -15.97 9.06 5.13
CA PRO A 13 -16.05 8.16 3.99
C PRO A 13 -15.25 6.87 4.21
N LEU A 14 -14.15 6.89 4.96
CA LEU A 14 -13.29 5.72 5.17
C LEU A 14 -13.97 4.65 6.02
N ILE A 15 -14.46 5.01 7.19
CA ILE A 15 -15.01 4.06 8.16
C ILE A 15 -16.53 4.02 8.05
N LEU A 16 -17.18 5.16 8.25
CA LEU A 16 -18.65 5.20 8.25
C LEU A 16 -19.21 4.91 6.86
N GLY A 17 -18.63 5.47 5.79
CA GLY A 17 -19.10 5.26 4.43
C GLY A 17 -18.97 3.81 4.00
N THR A 18 -17.82 3.18 4.23
CA THR A 18 -17.56 1.78 3.85
C THR A 18 -18.41 0.80 4.67
N THR A 19 -18.53 1.00 5.99
CA THR A 19 -19.35 0.15 6.86
C THR A 19 -20.83 0.32 6.58
N LEU A 20 -21.30 1.55 6.43
CA LEU A 20 -22.71 1.86 6.15
C LEU A 20 -23.16 1.28 4.80
N VAL A 21 -22.36 1.44 3.74
CA VAL A 21 -22.62 0.84 2.41
C VAL A 21 -22.69 -0.68 2.53
N SER A 22 -21.77 -1.30 3.29
CA SER A 22 -21.74 -2.76 3.49
C SER A 22 -22.92 -3.28 4.29
N LEU A 23 -23.45 -2.50 5.23
CA LEU A 23 -24.66 -2.86 6.00
C LEU A 23 -25.93 -2.62 5.21
N LEU A 24 -26.07 -1.46 4.57
CA LEU A 24 -27.28 -1.04 3.88
C LEU A 24 -27.58 -1.85 2.61
N GLN A 25 -26.57 -2.48 2.00
CA GLN A 25 -26.78 -3.38 0.86
C GLN A 25 -27.73 -4.53 1.15
N ARG A 26 -27.92 -4.91 2.43
CA ARG A 26 -28.86 -5.96 2.86
C ARG A 26 -30.32 -5.54 2.72
N PHE A 27 -30.62 -4.24 2.68
CA PHE A 27 -31.99 -3.72 2.60
C PHE A 27 -32.40 -3.47 1.15
N SER A 28 -31.86 -2.45 0.48
CA SER A 28 -32.17 -2.17 -0.92
C SER A 28 -31.09 -1.31 -1.59
N ARG A 29 -31.07 -1.33 -2.93
CA ARG A 29 -30.16 -0.47 -3.72
C ARG A 29 -30.37 1.03 -3.44
N GLY A 30 -31.62 1.46 -3.28
CA GLY A 30 -31.96 2.87 -3.00
C GLY A 30 -31.43 3.31 -1.64
N VAL A 31 -31.62 2.50 -0.60
CA VAL A 31 -31.13 2.79 0.74
C VAL A 31 -29.59 2.85 0.78
N THR A 32 -28.93 1.94 0.07
CA THR A 32 -27.47 1.96 -0.09
C THR A 32 -27.01 3.26 -0.77
N ALA A 33 -27.70 3.69 -1.80
CA ALA A 33 -27.39 4.94 -2.50
C ALA A 33 -27.59 6.16 -1.62
N LEU A 34 -28.71 6.23 -0.90
CA LEU A 34 -28.99 7.33 0.03
C LEU A 34 -27.93 7.40 1.15
N GLY A 35 -27.50 6.25 1.68
CA GLY A 35 -26.42 6.20 2.66
C GLY A 35 -25.10 6.77 2.12
N ALA A 36 -24.69 6.36 0.93
CA ALA A 36 -23.47 6.85 0.30
C ALA A 36 -23.54 8.36 -0.03
N ILE A 37 -24.67 8.81 -0.58
CA ILE A 37 -24.91 10.23 -0.86
C ILE A 37 -24.89 11.03 0.45
N GLY A 38 -25.53 10.52 1.49
CA GLY A 38 -25.59 11.17 2.80
C GLY A 38 -24.20 11.38 3.42
N VAL A 39 -23.35 10.35 3.39
CA VAL A 39 -21.97 10.46 3.91
C VAL A 39 -21.16 11.49 3.12
N SER A 40 -21.23 11.47 1.79
CA SER A 40 -20.52 12.42 0.95
C SER A 40 -21.02 13.85 1.16
N LEU A 41 -22.34 14.04 1.25
CA LEU A 41 -22.96 15.35 1.50
C LEU A 41 -22.63 15.88 2.89
N THR A 42 -22.56 15.02 3.90
CA THR A 42 -22.13 15.40 5.26
C THR A 42 -20.69 15.88 5.27
N SER A 43 -19.78 15.15 4.59
CA SER A 43 -18.39 15.60 4.46
C SER A 43 -18.29 16.95 3.74
N PHE A 44 -19.07 17.15 2.69
CA PHE A 44 -19.15 18.44 1.98
C PHE A 44 -19.68 19.57 2.87
N GLY A 45 -20.75 19.30 3.64
CA GLY A 45 -21.32 20.25 4.58
C GLY A 45 -20.35 20.65 5.69
N LEU A 46 -19.60 19.69 6.25
CA LEU A 46 -18.58 19.98 7.25
C LEU A 46 -17.48 20.89 6.69
N LEU A 47 -17.06 20.68 5.43
CA LEU A 47 -16.09 21.55 4.78
C LEU A 47 -16.63 22.97 4.57
N LEU A 48 -17.91 23.10 4.21
CA LEU A 48 -18.55 24.40 4.04
C LEU A 48 -18.62 25.19 5.35
N THR A 49 -18.82 24.54 6.50
CA THR A 49 -18.80 25.24 7.80
C THR A 49 -17.46 25.87 8.11
N GLN A 50 -16.36 25.29 7.61
CA GLN A 50 -15.00 25.80 7.79
C GLN A 50 -14.60 26.85 6.73
N ALA A 51 -15.36 26.95 5.63
CA ALA A 51 -14.99 27.78 4.48
C ALA A 51 -14.80 29.25 4.85
N LYS A 52 -15.68 29.84 5.67
CA LYS A 52 -15.56 31.24 6.10
C LYS A 52 -14.27 31.52 6.83
N THR A 53 -13.84 30.65 7.75
CA THR A 53 -12.60 30.78 8.51
C THR A 53 -11.38 30.68 7.61
N VAL A 54 -11.37 29.67 6.73
CA VAL A 54 -10.24 29.39 5.84
C VAL A 54 -10.10 30.46 4.74
N LEU A 55 -11.21 30.94 4.16
CA LEU A 55 -11.19 32.01 3.17
C LEU A 55 -10.79 33.36 3.79
N GLY A 56 -10.97 33.54 5.09
CA GLY A 56 -10.48 34.68 5.85
C GLY A 56 -8.96 34.65 6.11
N GLY A 57 -8.24 33.64 5.59
CA GLY A 57 -6.76 33.51 5.70
C GLY A 57 -6.28 32.66 6.85
N ALA A 58 -7.16 32.10 7.70
CA ALA A 58 -6.77 31.17 8.76
C ALA A 58 -6.57 29.75 8.22
N SER A 59 -5.63 29.02 8.83
CA SER A 59 -5.47 27.58 8.60
C SER A 59 -5.81 26.80 9.87
N ILE A 60 -6.54 25.69 9.71
CA ILE A 60 -6.88 24.79 10.81
C ILE A 60 -5.88 23.63 10.75
N GLN A 61 -5.20 23.37 11.86
CA GLN A 61 -4.17 22.33 11.95
C GLN A 61 -4.45 21.41 13.12
N GLN A 62 -4.13 20.13 12.93
CA GLN A 62 -4.22 19.09 13.96
C GLN A 62 -3.10 18.09 13.75
N SER A 63 -2.41 17.74 14.82
CA SER A 63 -1.30 16.79 14.79
C SER A 63 -1.37 15.85 15.97
N TRP A 64 -1.05 14.58 15.74
CA TRP A 64 -0.86 13.54 16.74
C TRP A 64 0.48 12.86 16.48
N ASP A 65 1.22 12.62 17.55
CA ASP A 65 2.47 11.89 17.48
C ASP A 65 2.20 10.42 17.13
N TRP A 66 2.82 9.94 16.05
CA TRP A 66 2.76 8.53 15.64
C TRP A 66 4.13 7.86 15.74
N LEU A 67 5.11 8.39 15.03
CA LEU A 67 6.50 7.95 15.06
C LEU A 67 7.43 9.16 15.24
N PRO A 68 7.43 9.80 16.43
CA PRO A 68 8.13 11.07 16.65
C PRO A 68 9.64 10.94 16.45
N GLN A 69 10.22 9.75 16.71
CA GLN A 69 11.64 9.48 16.48
C GLN A 69 12.07 9.59 15.02
N LEU A 70 11.12 9.37 14.10
CA LEU A 70 11.34 9.49 12.65
C LEU A 70 10.78 10.80 12.06
N GLY A 71 10.22 11.68 12.90
CA GLY A 71 9.55 12.89 12.45
C GLY A 71 8.25 12.64 11.67
N ILE A 72 7.62 11.46 11.87
CA ILE A 72 6.39 11.07 11.16
C ILE A 72 5.22 11.20 12.12
N ASN A 73 4.47 12.30 12.00
CA ASN A 73 3.30 12.60 12.79
C ASN A 73 2.04 12.53 11.93
N LEU A 74 0.91 12.13 12.52
CA LEU A 74 -0.40 12.22 11.89
C LEU A 74 -0.85 13.68 11.90
N SER A 75 -0.30 14.46 10.98
CA SER A 75 -0.49 15.90 10.88
C SER A 75 -1.40 16.26 9.70
N PHE A 76 -2.47 16.98 9.98
CA PHE A 76 -3.47 17.43 9.01
C PHE A 76 -3.64 18.93 9.05
N ARG A 77 -3.87 19.54 7.87
CA ARG A 77 -4.04 20.97 7.69
C ARG A 77 -5.14 21.25 6.68
N LEU A 78 -6.06 22.12 7.04
CA LEU A 78 -7.05 22.69 6.14
C LEU A 78 -6.72 24.17 5.93
N ASP A 79 -6.16 24.49 4.79
CA ASP A 79 -5.98 25.82 4.24
C ASP A 79 -6.83 26.02 2.98
N ALA A 80 -6.75 27.16 2.33
CA ALA A 80 -7.57 27.46 1.15
C ALA A 80 -7.34 26.46 0.01
N LEU A 81 -6.10 25.98 -0.22
CA LEU A 81 -5.79 24.97 -1.24
C LEU A 81 -6.41 23.61 -0.88
N GLY A 82 -6.23 23.15 0.36
CA GLY A 82 -6.87 21.94 0.87
C GLY A 82 -8.39 22.01 0.82
N LEU A 83 -8.97 23.15 1.18
CA LEU A 83 -10.41 23.40 1.11
C LEU A 83 -10.93 23.28 -0.35
N LEU A 84 -10.29 23.95 -1.32
CA LEU A 84 -10.68 23.87 -2.73
C LEU A 84 -10.74 22.42 -3.21
N PHE A 85 -9.66 21.66 -3.01
CA PHE A 85 -9.61 20.28 -3.47
C PHE A 85 -10.62 19.40 -2.73
N SER A 86 -10.76 19.56 -1.42
CA SER A 86 -11.72 18.79 -0.61
C SER A 86 -13.18 19.07 -1.03
N LEU A 87 -13.52 20.32 -1.35
CA LEU A 87 -14.84 20.68 -1.89
C LEU A 87 -15.10 20.08 -3.28
N LEU A 88 -14.09 20.06 -4.16
CA LEU A 88 -14.21 19.41 -5.48
C LEU A 88 -14.37 17.89 -5.34
N ILE A 89 -13.63 17.26 -4.42
CA ILE A 89 -13.68 15.82 -4.17
C ILE A 89 -15.06 15.41 -3.64
N THR A 90 -15.56 16.10 -2.62
CA THR A 90 -16.84 15.74 -1.96
C THR A 90 -18.05 16.21 -2.77
N GLY A 91 -18.01 17.41 -3.34
CA GLY A 91 -19.11 17.98 -4.12
C GLY A 91 -19.37 17.21 -5.42
N ILE A 92 -18.35 17.05 -6.26
CA ILE A 92 -18.47 16.25 -7.49
C ILE A 92 -18.68 14.78 -7.14
N GLY A 93 -18.06 14.27 -6.06
CA GLY A 93 -18.30 12.93 -5.55
C GLY A 93 -19.79 12.68 -5.27
N THR A 94 -20.46 13.58 -4.59
CA THR A 94 -21.91 13.48 -4.31
C THR A 94 -22.72 13.37 -5.62
N LEU A 95 -22.40 14.20 -6.61
CA LEU A 95 -23.06 14.15 -7.92
C LEU A 95 -22.81 12.81 -8.65
N ILE A 96 -21.61 12.25 -8.49
CA ILE A 96 -21.25 10.95 -9.06
C ILE A 96 -22.01 9.81 -8.39
N TYR A 97 -22.23 9.85 -7.05
CA TYR A 97 -23.06 8.83 -6.39
C TYR A 97 -24.51 8.86 -6.89
N ILE A 98 -25.08 10.04 -7.07
CA ILE A 98 -26.41 10.19 -7.65
C ILE A 98 -26.45 9.62 -9.07
N TYR A 99 -25.52 10.03 -9.93
CA TYR A 99 -25.40 9.56 -11.30
C TYR A 99 -25.22 8.03 -11.39
N ALA A 100 -24.34 7.45 -10.57
CA ALA A 100 -24.02 6.03 -10.59
C ALA A 100 -25.21 5.13 -10.22
N TYR A 101 -26.14 5.59 -9.40
CA TYR A 101 -27.38 4.87 -9.06
C TYR A 101 -28.22 4.59 -10.30
N TYR A 102 -28.37 5.56 -11.19
CA TYR A 102 -29.16 5.45 -12.42
C TYR A 102 -28.37 4.81 -13.56
N TYR A 103 -27.05 5.00 -13.59
CA TYR A 103 -26.20 4.45 -14.64
C TYR A 103 -26.00 2.94 -14.56
N LEU A 104 -25.85 2.39 -13.36
CA LEU A 104 -25.60 0.96 -13.18
C LEU A 104 -26.89 0.16 -13.21
N GLY A 105 -27.00 -0.78 -14.17
CA GLY A 105 -28.09 -1.72 -14.23
C GLY A 105 -28.16 -2.68 -13.03
N PRO A 106 -29.31 -3.35 -12.80
CA PRO A 106 -29.54 -4.20 -11.63
C PRO A 106 -28.59 -5.41 -11.52
N LYS A 107 -27.99 -5.85 -12.61
CA LYS A 107 -27.03 -6.96 -12.63
C LYS A 107 -25.66 -6.60 -12.06
N ASN A 108 -25.33 -5.32 -11.91
CA ASN A 108 -24.06 -4.85 -11.40
C ASN A 108 -24.13 -4.54 -9.91
N SER A 109 -23.09 -4.88 -9.16
CA SER A 109 -23.02 -4.62 -7.71
C SER A 109 -22.76 -3.13 -7.42
N LEU A 110 -23.83 -2.38 -7.14
CA LEU A 110 -23.76 -0.97 -6.77
C LEU A 110 -22.95 -0.76 -5.48
N SER A 111 -23.14 -1.67 -4.51
CA SER A 111 -22.44 -1.61 -3.23
C SER A 111 -20.93 -1.71 -3.38
N LYS A 112 -20.44 -2.63 -4.22
CA LYS A 112 -19.02 -2.76 -4.53
C LYS A 112 -18.46 -1.47 -5.13
N LEU A 113 -19.19 -0.84 -6.07
CA LEU A 113 -18.75 0.42 -6.65
C LEU A 113 -18.69 1.53 -5.60
N TYR A 114 -19.73 1.67 -4.78
CA TYR A 114 -19.79 2.71 -3.75
C TYR A 114 -18.73 2.54 -2.68
N LEU A 115 -18.47 1.31 -2.23
CA LEU A 115 -17.40 1.02 -1.28
C LEU A 115 -16.04 1.49 -1.81
N LEU A 116 -15.72 1.15 -3.07
CA LEU A 116 -14.47 1.55 -3.68
C LEU A 116 -14.39 3.05 -3.92
N LEU A 117 -15.49 3.71 -4.28
CA LEU A 117 -15.55 5.17 -4.44
C LEU A 117 -15.40 5.89 -3.09
N MET A 118 -15.95 5.35 -1.98
CA MET A 118 -15.76 5.89 -0.63
C MET A 118 -14.31 5.78 -0.17
N LEU A 119 -13.69 4.61 -0.37
CA LEU A 119 -12.28 4.41 -0.08
C LEU A 119 -11.40 5.40 -0.87
N PHE A 120 -11.71 5.57 -2.15
CA PHE A 120 -11.00 6.52 -3.01
C PHE A 120 -11.24 7.98 -2.59
N MET A 121 -12.47 8.36 -2.21
CA MET A 121 -12.79 9.69 -1.65
C MET A 121 -11.97 9.98 -0.41
N ALA A 122 -11.93 9.04 0.54
CA ALA A 122 -11.15 9.18 1.77
C ALA A 122 -9.66 9.37 1.48
N ALA A 123 -9.10 8.57 0.56
CA ALA A 123 -7.71 8.67 0.16
C ALA A 123 -7.39 10.04 -0.46
N MET A 124 -8.27 10.57 -1.31
CA MET A 124 -8.10 11.89 -1.91
C MET A 124 -8.23 13.03 -0.89
N LEU A 125 -9.15 12.91 0.07
CA LEU A 125 -9.26 13.85 1.20
C LEU A 125 -7.99 13.79 2.06
N GLY A 126 -7.47 12.59 2.32
CA GLY A 126 -6.20 12.42 3.02
C GLY A 126 -5.05 13.15 2.33
N ILE A 127 -4.93 13.08 0.99
CA ILE A 127 -3.92 13.84 0.24
C ILE A 127 -4.12 15.36 0.43
N SER A 128 -5.35 15.84 0.26
CA SER A 128 -5.64 17.29 0.28
C SER A 128 -5.47 17.92 1.65
N LEU A 129 -5.58 17.12 2.72
CA LEU A 129 -5.52 17.58 4.10
C LEU A 129 -4.22 17.24 4.82
N SER A 130 -3.35 16.37 4.27
CA SER A 130 -2.09 16.00 4.91
C SER A 130 -1.11 17.18 5.00
N ASN A 131 -0.50 17.36 6.16
CA ASN A 131 0.58 18.31 6.41
C ASN A 131 1.95 17.63 6.57
N ASN A 132 2.02 16.31 6.67
CA ASN A 132 3.25 15.54 6.69
C ASN A 132 3.46 14.83 5.35
N LEU A 133 4.66 14.89 4.78
CA LEU A 133 5.00 14.32 3.46
C LEU A 133 4.80 12.80 3.41
N ILE A 134 5.12 12.10 4.50
CA ILE A 134 4.99 10.63 4.55
C ILE A 134 3.51 10.24 4.66
N ILE A 135 2.71 10.96 5.44
CA ILE A 135 1.26 10.74 5.51
C ILE A 135 0.59 11.04 4.17
N LEU A 136 1.02 12.11 3.50
CA LEU A 136 0.57 12.41 2.13
C LEU A 136 0.87 11.24 1.19
N LEU A 137 2.06 10.65 1.27
CA LEU A 137 2.44 9.48 0.48
C LEU A 137 1.57 8.25 0.79
N VAL A 138 1.26 7.99 2.05
CA VAL A 138 0.36 6.87 2.43
C VAL A 138 -1.00 7.02 1.73
N PHE A 139 -1.61 8.19 1.79
CA PHE A 139 -2.86 8.45 1.09
C PHE A 139 -2.70 8.44 -0.45
N TRP A 140 -1.54 8.87 -0.95
CA TRP A 140 -1.22 8.82 -2.37
C TRP A 140 -1.21 7.38 -2.90
N GLU A 141 -0.60 6.45 -2.18
CA GLU A 141 -0.60 5.04 -2.56
C GLU A 141 -1.98 4.40 -2.35
N LEU A 142 -2.73 4.82 -1.33
CA LEU A 142 -4.12 4.39 -1.16
C LEU A 142 -5.00 4.81 -2.36
N THR A 143 -4.74 5.99 -2.97
CA THR A 143 -5.41 6.37 -4.23
C THR A 143 -4.96 5.49 -5.41
N SER A 144 -3.70 5.04 -5.45
CA SER A 144 -3.21 4.14 -6.49
C SER A 144 -3.92 2.78 -6.41
N ILE A 145 -4.02 2.22 -5.21
CA ILE A 145 -4.68 0.93 -4.98
C ILE A 145 -6.20 1.03 -5.24
N SER A 146 -6.87 2.03 -4.67
CA SER A 146 -8.32 2.18 -4.86
C SER A 146 -8.70 2.47 -6.32
N SER A 147 -7.90 3.25 -7.04
CA SER A 147 -8.11 3.48 -8.48
C SER A 147 -7.86 2.22 -9.32
N PHE A 148 -6.86 1.41 -8.96
CA PHE A 148 -6.65 0.10 -9.59
C PHE A 148 -7.89 -0.78 -9.48
N LEU A 149 -8.48 -0.85 -8.28
CA LEU A 149 -9.70 -1.63 -8.03
C LEU A 149 -10.92 -1.05 -8.79
N LEU A 150 -11.01 0.28 -8.86
CA LEU A 150 -12.07 0.99 -9.59
C LEU A 150 -11.96 0.81 -11.11
N VAL A 151 -10.78 0.94 -11.68
CA VAL A 151 -10.53 0.71 -13.12
C VAL A 151 -10.76 -0.74 -13.48
N GLY A 152 -10.36 -1.65 -12.59
CA GLY A 152 -10.58 -3.09 -12.70
C GLY A 152 -11.97 -3.58 -12.25
N TYR A 153 -12.96 -2.69 -12.05
CA TYR A 153 -14.30 -3.06 -11.57
C TYR A 153 -14.93 -4.17 -12.39
N TRP A 154 -14.86 -4.09 -13.71
CA TRP A 154 -15.27 -5.13 -14.64
C TRP A 154 -14.10 -6.07 -14.96
N SER A 155 -13.64 -6.79 -13.96
CA SER A 155 -12.45 -7.66 -14.04
C SER A 155 -12.56 -8.81 -15.05
N HIS A 156 -13.75 -9.10 -15.58
CA HIS A 156 -13.98 -10.08 -16.64
C HIS A 156 -13.59 -9.56 -18.04
N TYR A 157 -13.41 -8.24 -18.22
CA TYR A 157 -12.92 -7.69 -19.48
C TYR A 157 -11.41 -7.53 -19.48
N GLU A 158 -10.74 -8.10 -20.48
CA GLU A 158 -9.26 -8.00 -20.60
C GLU A 158 -8.77 -6.54 -20.67
N ALA A 159 -9.53 -5.66 -21.33
CA ALA A 159 -9.21 -4.24 -21.41
C ALA A 159 -9.19 -3.58 -20.03
N ALA A 160 -10.11 -3.92 -19.12
CA ALA A 160 -10.15 -3.41 -17.76
C ALA A 160 -8.98 -3.94 -16.91
N GLN A 161 -8.66 -5.24 -17.03
CA GLN A 161 -7.51 -5.84 -16.35
C GLN A 161 -6.18 -5.22 -16.81
N ARG A 162 -6.01 -5.01 -18.11
CA ARG A 162 -4.80 -4.39 -18.67
C ARG A 162 -4.69 -2.92 -18.27
N GLY A 163 -5.79 -2.17 -18.41
CA GLY A 163 -5.85 -0.75 -18.04
C GLY A 163 -5.57 -0.53 -16.55
N SER A 164 -6.15 -1.34 -15.67
CA SER A 164 -5.94 -1.23 -14.23
C SER A 164 -4.49 -1.54 -13.83
N ARG A 165 -3.90 -2.62 -14.35
CA ARG A 165 -2.49 -2.96 -14.11
C ARG A 165 -1.54 -1.88 -14.60
N MET A 166 -1.79 -1.32 -15.80
CA MET A 166 -0.99 -0.24 -16.35
C MET A 166 -1.06 1.02 -15.48
N ALA A 167 -2.26 1.42 -15.05
CA ALA A 167 -2.46 2.56 -14.17
C ALA A 167 -1.72 2.36 -12.84
N LEU A 168 -1.88 1.20 -12.18
CA LEU A 168 -1.20 0.91 -10.92
C LEU A 168 0.33 0.92 -11.07
N THR A 169 0.86 0.27 -12.11
CA THR A 169 2.32 0.18 -12.30
C THR A 169 2.93 1.57 -12.50
N ILE A 170 2.33 2.40 -13.38
CA ILE A 170 2.89 3.72 -13.69
C ILE A 170 2.75 4.66 -12.51
N THR A 171 1.57 4.73 -11.90
CA THR A 171 1.35 5.65 -10.77
C THR A 171 2.06 5.19 -9.49
N GLY A 172 2.18 3.88 -9.26
CA GLY A 172 2.91 3.32 -8.13
C GLY A 172 4.43 3.48 -8.28
N MET A 173 5.00 3.26 -9.47
CA MET A 173 6.41 3.58 -9.73
C MET A 173 6.71 5.07 -9.51
N GLY A 174 5.78 5.95 -9.92
CA GLY A 174 5.89 7.36 -9.64
C GLY A 174 5.83 7.68 -8.15
N GLY A 175 4.97 7.00 -7.40
CA GLY A 175 4.87 7.16 -5.94
C GLY A 175 6.14 6.66 -5.21
N LEU A 176 6.73 5.56 -5.65
CA LEU A 176 8.01 5.08 -5.12
C LEU A 176 9.17 6.08 -5.40
N ALA A 177 9.19 6.66 -6.60
CA ALA A 177 10.15 7.72 -6.89
C ALA A 177 9.93 8.95 -5.98
N MET A 178 8.66 9.35 -5.78
CA MET A 178 8.30 10.44 -4.88
C MET A 178 8.69 10.15 -3.43
N LEU A 179 8.56 8.90 -2.96
CA LEU A 179 9.08 8.49 -1.65
C LEU A 179 10.56 8.82 -1.52
N GLY A 180 11.37 8.44 -2.52
CA GLY A 180 12.79 8.81 -2.57
C GLY A 180 13.00 10.32 -2.48
N GLY A 181 12.21 11.09 -3.23
CA GLY A 181 12.24 12.56 -3.19
C GLY A 181 11.87 13.13 -1.83
N PHE A 182 10.87 12.57 -1.15
CA PHE A 182 10.44 13.00 0.19
C PHE A 182 11.47 12.65 1.26
N VAL A 183 12.09 11.47 1.18
CA VAL A 183 13.17 11.09 2.10
C VAL A 183 14.37 12.01 1.93
N LEU A 184 14.77 12.32 0.70
CA LEU A 184 15.85 13.30 0.45
C LEU A 184 15.48 14.69 0.95
N LEU A 185 14.23 15.13 0.77
CA LEU A 185 13.76 16.42 1.28
C LEU A 185 13.81 16.46 2.80
N GLY A 186 13.36 15.38 3.48
CA GLY A 186 13.48 15.24 4.93
C GLY A 186 14.95 15.22 5.42
N GLN A 187 15.86 14.64 4.65
CA GLN A 187 17.28 14.64 4.95
C GLN A 187 17.88 16.07 4.84
N ILE A 188 17.42 16.87 3.88
CA ILE A 188 17.86 18.28 3.71
C ILE A 188 17.34 19.16 4.85
N THR A 189 16.07 18.99 5.23
CA THR A 189 15.36 19.90 6.14
C THR A 189 15.31 19.44 7.59
N GLY A 190 15.57 18.15 7.85
CA GLY A 190 15.42 17.55 9.18
C GLY A 190 13.99 17.29 9.63
N THR A 191 12.99 17.55 8.79
CA THR A 191 11.55 17.38 9.09
C THR A 191 10.77 16.88 7.89
N TYR A 192 9.61 16.24 8.13
CA TYR A 192 8.64 15.89 7.10
C TYR A 192 7.37 16.76 7.14
N GLU A 193 7.30 17.73 8.06
CA GLU A 193 6.16 18.64 8.16
C GLU A 193 6.21 19.68 7.03
N ILE A 194 5.17 19.72 6.20
CA ILE A 194 5.13 20.59 5.01
C ILE A 194 5.22 22.07 5.39
N ASN A 195 4.59 22.48 6.50
CA ASN A 195 4.64 23.86 6.97
C ASN A 195 6.06 24.34 7.26
N ASP A 196 6.86 23.48 7.87
CA ASP A 196 8.25 23.82 8.24
C ASP A 196 9.13 23.83 6.99
N ILE A 197 8.98 22.81 6.14
CA ILE A 197 9.74 22.65 4.90
C ILE A 197 9.57 23.87 3.97
N VAL A 198 8.34 24.36 3.84
CA VAL A 198 8.05 25.48 2.91
C VAL A 198 8.76 26.76 3.31
N GLY A 199 9.06 26.96 4.60
CA GLY A 199 9.87 28.08 5.09
C GLY A 199 11.38 27.96 4.80
N MET A 200 11.87 26.81 4.35
CA MET A 200 13.31 26.52 4.17
C MET A 200 13.76 26.54 2.69
N LYS A 201 13.13 27.38 1.87
CA LYS A 201 13.37 27.46 0.42
C LYS A 201 14.86 27.59 0.05
N ASP A 202 15.57 28.54 0.66
CA ASP A 202 16.96 28.86 0.31
C ASP A 202 17.90 27.70 0.69
N LEU A 203 17.67 27.05 1.85
CA LEU A 203 18.40 25.86 2.27
C LEU A 203 18.23 24.73 1.26
N ILE A 204 16.99 24.50 0.81
CA ILE A 204 16.66 23.40 -0.11
C ILE A 204 17.28 23.65 -1.48
N GLN A 205 17.12 24.85 -2.05
CA GLN A 205 17.58 25.17 -3.40
C GLN A 205 19.11 25.24 -3.51
N SER A 206 19.81 25.55 -2.43
CA SER A 206 21.28 25.59 -2.39
C SER A 206 21.93 24.22 -2.12
N HIS A 207 21.17 23.24 -1.67
CA HIS A 207 21.70 21.94 -1.29
C HIS A 207 22.06 21.05 -2.50
N TYR A 208 23.16 20.29 -2.42
CA TYR A 208 23.62 19.41 -3.52
C TYR A 208 22.59 18.31 -3.91
N LEU A 209 21.72 17.90 -2.99
CA LEU A 209 20.63 16.94 -3.24
C LEU A 209 19.37 17.59 -3.87
N PHE A 210 19.34 18.90 -4.12
CA PHE A 210 18.17 19.59 -4.66
C PHE A 210 17.70 19.00 -6.00
N VAL A 211 18.64 18.81 -6.93
CA VAL A 211 18.32 18.30 -8.27
C VAL A 211 17.70 16.90 -8.23
N PRO A 212 18.29 15.88 -7.59
CA PRO A 212 17.67 14.57 -7.49
C PRO A 212 16.34 14.61 -6.74
N THR A 213 16.21 15.40 -5.68
CA THR A 213 14.96 15.59 -4.93
C THR A 213 13.86 16.13 -5.84
N LEU A 214 14.14 17.22 -6.56
CA LEU A 214 13.19 17.82 -7.50
C LEU A 214 12.74 16.82 -8.58
N LEU A 215 13.69 16.14 -9.23
CA LEU A 215 13.37 15.21 -10.32
C LEU A 215 12.52 14.02 -9.84
N LEU A 216 12.80 13.47 -8.66
CA LEU A 216 12.02 12.36 -8.08
C LEU A 216 10.60 12.79 -7.71
N ILE A 217 10.43 13.99 -7.14
CA ILE A 217 9.10 14.55 -6.84
C ILE A 217 8.32 14.85 -8.11
N LEU A 218 8.96 15.45 -9.12
CA LEU A 218 8.34 15.72 -10.42
C LEU A 218 7.92 14.42 -11.12
N LEU A 219 8.71 13.35 -11.03
CA LEU A 219 8.36 12.05 -11.58
C LEU A 219 7.05 11.53 -10.97
N GLY A 220 6.91 11.61 -9.63
CA GLY A 220 5.67 11.27 -8.94
C GLY A 220 4.46 12.10 -9.41
N ALA A 221 4.63 13.43 -9.49
CA ALA A 221 3.59 14.35 -9.92
C ALA A 221 3.17 14.10 -11.39
N PHE A 222 4.13 13.91 -12.30
CA PHE A 222 3.88 13.75 -13.73
C PHE A 222 3.22 12.40 -14.06
N THR A 223 3.61 11.32 -13.38
CA THR A 223 2.97 10.00 -13.55
C THR A 223 1.51 10.04 -13.14
N LYS A 224 1.19 10.65 -12.00
CA LYS A 224 -0.18 10.75 -11.49
C LYS A 224 -1.05 11.70 -12.34
N SER A 225 -0.48 12.83 -12.80
CA SER A 225 -1.20 13.81 -13.62
C SER A 225 -1.08 13.53 -15.12
N ALA A 226 -0.65 12.33 -15.50
CA ALA A 226 -0.60 11.87 -16.89
C ALA A 226 0.13 12.84 -17.84
N GLN A 227 1.26 13.40 -17.39
CA GLN A 227 2.09 14.25 -18.24
C GLN A 227 3.00 13.40 -19.16
N PHE A 228 3.42 13.96 -20.27
CA PHE A 228 4.41 13.29 -21.12
C PHE A 228 5.72 13.00 -20.35
N PRO A 229 6.29 11.80 -20.51
CA PRO A 229 5.93 10.69 -21.39
C PRO A 229 4.92 9.69 -20.79
N PHE A 230 4.45 9.89 -19.57
CA PHE A 230 3.64 8.94 -18.79
C PHE A 230 2.12 9.03 -19.06
N HIS A 231 1.66 9.77 -20.06
CA HIS A 231 0.26 10.05 -20.33
C HIS A 231 -0.59 8.84 -20.76
N PHE A 232 0.01 7.81 -21.29
CA PHE A 232 -0.67 6.71 -22.00
C PHE A 232 -1.50 5.78 -21.12
N TRP A 233 -1.30 5.78 -19.79
CA TRP A 233 -2.15 4.97 -18.90
C TRP A 233 -3.58 5.52 -18.81
N LEU A 234 -3.78 6.83 -18.92
CA LEU A 234 -5.07 7.48 -18.74
C LEU A 234 -6.11 7.04 -19.78
N PRO A 235 -5.84 7.06 -21.10
CA PRO A 235 -6.76 6.53 -22.10
C PRO A 235 -7.06 5.04 -21.92
N ASN A 236 -6.10 4.23 -21.45
CA ASN A 236 -6.33 2.82 -21.19
C ASN A 236 -7.17 2.57 -19.93
N ALA A 237 -7.20 3.50 -18.96
CA ALA A 237 -8.07 3.46 -17.79
C ALA A 237 -9.55 3.73 -18.13
N MET A 238 -9.89 4.16 -19.35
CA MET A 238 -11.29 4.40 -19.79
C MET A 238 -12.12 3.12 -19.96
N ALA A 239 -11.54 1.93 -19.77
CA ALA A 239 -12.27 0.68 -19.66
C ALA A 239 -13.15 0.60 -18.38
N ALA A 240 -12.93 1.49 -17.41
CA ALA A 240 -13.72 1.64 -16.19
C ALA A 240 -15.19 2.03 -16.48
N PRO A 241 -16.13 1.75 -15.56
CA PRO A 241 -17.49 2.33 -15.61
C PRO A 241 -17.44 3.87 -15.70
N THR A 242 -18.40 4.47 -16.40
CA THR A 242 -18.36 5.92 -16.61
C THR A 242 -18.40 6.77 -15.33
N PRO A 243 -19.15 6.41 -14.27
CA PRO A 243 -19.07 7.11 -12.98
C PRO A 243 -17.65 7.18 -12.42
N VAL A 244 -16.89 6.08 -12.56
CA VAL A 244 -15.48 6.01 -12.15
C VAL A 244 -14.64 6.96 -12.99
N SER A 245 -14.76 6.89 -14.33
CA SER A 245 -14.02 7.78 -15.24
C SER A 245 -14.34 9.26 -14.96
N ALA A 246 -15.61 9.58 -14.73
CA ALA A 246 -16.04 10.94 -14.41
C ALA A 246 -15.42 11.44 -13.10
N TYR A 247 -15.32 10.61 -12.07
CA TYR A 247 -14.75 11.02 -10.80
C TYR A 247 -13.23 11.14 -10.83
N LEU A 248 -12.54 10.06 -11.28
CA LEU A 248 -11.07 9.99 -11.27
C LEU A 248 -10.43 11.06 -12.16
N HIS A 249 -11.05 11.37 -13.30
CA HIS A 249 -10.37 12.14 -14.35
C HIS A 249 -10.87 13.59 -14.47
N SER A 250 -11.96 13.97 -13.77
CA SER A 250 -12.40 15.37 -13.75
C SER A 250 -11.96 16.12 -12.50
N ALA A 251 -12.11 15.53 -11.32
CA ALA A 251 -12.00 16.24 -10.05
C ALA A 251 -10.89 15.75 -9.13
N THR A 252 -10.41 14.51 -9.30
CA THR A 252 -9.66 13.83 -8.23
C THR A 252 -8.28 13.32 -8.66
N MET A 253 -8.14 12.05 -9.01
CA MET A 253 -6.85 11.34 -9.16
C MET A 253 -5.81 12.08 -9.99
N VAL A 254 -6.19 12.50 -11.19
CA VAL A 254 -5.26 13.16 -12.13
C VAL A 254 -4.83 14.57 -11.67
N LYS A 255 -5.55 15.13 -10.72
CA LYS A 255 -5.22 16.42 -10.10
C LYS A 255 -4.36 16.29 -8.84
N ALA A 256 -4.13 15.08 -8.32
CA ALA A 256 -3.27 14.88 -7.16
C ALA A 256 -1.83 15.36 -7.41
N GLY A 257 -1.25 15.10 -8.61
CA GLY A 257 0.06 15.62 -8.96
C GLY A 257 0.07 17.14 -9.11
N ILE A 258 -1.00 17.73 -9.62
CA ILE A 258 -1.20 19.18 -9.69
C ILE A 258 -1.30 19.78 -8.28
N PHE A 259 -2.06 19.14 -7.39
CA PHE A 259 -2.13 19.52 -5.98
C PHE A 259 -0.75 19.52 -5.33
N LEU A 260 0.03 18.47 -5.55
CA LEU A 260 1.41 18.37 -5.03
C LEU A 260 2.30 19.49 -5.54
N LEU A 261 2.24 19.79 -6.86
CA LEU A 261 3.01 20.91 -7.43
C LEU A 261 2.58 22.25 -6.85
N ALA A 262 1.27 22.49 -6.66
CA ALA A 262 0.76 23.69 -6.04
C ALA A 262 1.11 23.80 -4.55
N ARG A 263 1.13 22.66 -3.82
CA ARG A 263 1.48 22.58 -2.39
C ARG A 263 2.96 22.86 -2.15
N LEU A 264 3.83 22.36 -3.02
CA LEU A 264 5.27 22.54 -2.94
C LEU A 264 5.80 23.72 -3.79
N ALA A 265 4.89 24.47 -4.42
CA ALA A 265 5.23 25.64 -5.24
C ALA A 265 6.16 26.63 -4.53
N PRO A 266 5.97 27.02 -3.25
CA PRO A 266 6.85 27.96 -2.58
C PRO A 266 8.31 27.52 -2.52
N ILE A 267 8.57 26.22 -2.47
CA ILE A 267 9.92 25.65 -2.40
C ILE A 267 10.62 25.70 -3.76
N PHE A 268 9.87 25.40 -4.84
CA PHE A 268 10.45 25.17 -6.17
C PHE A 268 10.39 26.37 -7.09
N ILE A 269 9.43 27.31 -6.88
CA ILE A 269 9.32 28.53 -7.68
C ILE A 269 10.58 29.37 -7.50
N GLY A 270 11.13 29.84 -8.64
CA GLY A 270 12.39 30.61 -8.70
C GLY A 270 13.60 29.75 -9.07
N ALA A 271 13.51 28.41 -8.99
CA ALA A 271 14.56 27.54 -9.52
C ALA A 271 14.41 27.41 -11.05
N ALA A 272 15.44 27.78 -11.81
CA ALA A 272 15.41 27.72 -13.27
C ALA A 272 15.11 26.31 -13.82
N LEU A 273 15.62 25.26 -13.16
CA LEU A 273 15.38 23.88 -13.55
C LEU A 273 13.90 23.50 -13.42
N TYR A 274 13.24 23.89 -12.32
CA TYR A 274 11.80 23.68 -12.12
C TYR A 274 10.99 24.39 -13.21
N HIS A 275 11.25 25.69 -13.39
CA HIS A 275 10.57 26.50 -14.38
C HIS A 275 10.68 25.88 -15.80
N ASN A 276 11.87 25.52 -16.23
CA ASN A 276 12.08 24.94 -17.56
C ASN A 276 11.37 23.59 -17.71
N ILE A 277 11.58 22.64 -16.79
CA ILE A 277 11.02 21.29 -16.93
C ILE A 277 9.50 21.34 -16.88
N VAL A 278 8.91 21.99 -15.88
CA VAL A 278 7.46 21.96 -15.64
C VAL A 278 6.71 22.73 -16.72
N THR A 279 7.20 23.91 -17.10
CA THR A 279 6.59 24.73 -18.17
C THR A 279 6.60 24.01 -19.51
N PHE A 280 7.76 23.50 -19.94
CA PHE A 280 7.85 22.89 -21.27
C PHE A 280 7.22 21.50 -21.35
N VAL A 281 7.31 20.67 -20.30
CA VAL A 281 6.58 19.39 -20.25
C VAL A 281 5.07 19.65 -20.28
N GLY A 282 4.57 20.64 -19.52
CA GLY A 282 3.17 21.04 -19.53
C GLY A 282 2.71 21.51 -20.91
N LEU A 283 3.46 22.41 -21.56
CA LEU A 283 3.15 22.95 -22.87
C LEU A 283 3.18 21.87 -23.97
N PHE A 284 4.18 20.99 -23.93
CA PHE A 284 4.27 19.87 -24.87
C PHE A 284 3.09 18.91 -24.69
N THR A 285 2.77 18.57 -23.44
CA THR A 285 1.63 17.70 -23.11
C THR A 285 0.32 18.30 -23.56
N LEU A 286 0.12 19.61 -23.37
CA LEU A 286 -1.04 20.37 -23.82
C LEU A 286 -1.26 20.19 -25.32
N CYS A 287 -0.25 20.49 -26.14
CA CYS A 287 -0.37 20.47 -27.59
C CYS A 287 -0.50 19.06 -28.16
N MET A 288 0.38 18.15 -27.72
CA MET A 288 0.39 16.75 -28.15
C MET A 288 -0.96 16.08 -27.87
N ALA A 289 -1.47 16.21 -26.64
CA ALA A 289 -2.71 15.54 -26.26
C ALA A 289 -3.94 16.16 -26.97
N ALA A 290 -3.95 17.47 -27.19
CA ALA A 290 -5.00 18.13 -28.00
C ALA A 290 -5.04 17.60 -29.44
N CYS A 291 -3.87 17.42 -30.06
CA CYS A 291 -3.75 16.82 -31.38
C CYS A 291 -4.29 15.40 -31.42
N PHE A 292 -3.87 14.54 -30.48
CA PHE A 292 -4.34 13.16 -30.42
C PHE A 292 -5.85 13.04 -30.17
N ALA A 293 -6.43 13.95 -29.38
CA ALA A 293 -7.87 13.95 -29.09
C ALA A 293 -8.72 14.04 -30.38
N ILE A 294 -8.26 14.81 -31.40
CA ILE A 294 -8.97 14.98 -32.64
C ILE A 294 -9.18 13.65 -33.39
N PHE A 295 -8.25 12.73 -33.32
CA PHE A 295 -8.27 11.50 -34.10
C PHE A 295 -8.81 10.28 -33.34
N LYS A 296 -9.21 10.44 -32.07
CA LYS A 296 -9.79 9.32 -31.30
C LYS A 296 -11.23 9.03 -31.71
N GLU A 297 -11.52 7.75 -31.90
CA GLU A 297 -12.83 7.27 -32.32
C GLU A 297 -13.73 6.87 -31.15
N ASP A 298 -13.18 6.62 -29.97
CA ASP A 298 -13.91 6.35 -28.74
C ASP A 298 -14.21 7.65 -27.99
N LEU A 299 -15.47 7.83 -27.60
CA LEU A 299 -15.98 9.03 -26.93
C LEU A 299 -15.21 9.31 -25.62
N LYS A 300 -15.01 8.29 -24.79
CA LYS A 300 -14.21 8.39 -23.56
C LYS A 300 -12.73 8.63 -23.87
N GLY A 301 -12.22 8.02 -24.93
CA GLY A 301 -10.85 8.22 -25.40
C GLY A 301 -10.57 9.65 -25.82
N LEU A 302 -11.49 10.30 -26.54
CA LEU A 302 -11.42 11.73 -26.88
C LEU A 302 -11.39 12.59 -25.60
N LEU A 303 -12.30 12.31 -24.67
CA LEU A 303 -12.34 13.03 -23.39
C LEU A 303 -11.10 12.79 -22.54
N ALA A 304 -10.48 11.60 -22.58
CA ALA A 304 -9.25 11.31 -21.89
C ALA A 304 -8.07 12.14 -22.40
N TYR A 305 -7.86 12.18 -23.73
CA TYR A 305 -6.79 13.00 -24.31
C TYR A 305 -7.03 14.49 -24.13
N SER A 306 -8.28 14.95 -24.22
CA SER A 306 -8.61 16.33 -23.89
C SER A 306 -8.39 16.64 -22.41
N THR A 307 -8.54 15.68 -21.49
CA THR A 307 -8.17 15.83 -20.07
C THR A 307 -6.65 15.99 -19.91
N ILE A 308 -5.84 15.14 -20.55
CA ILE A 308 -4.38 15.24 -20.55
C ILE A 308 -3.93 16.62 -21.05
N SER A 309 -4.56 17.12 -22.10
CA SER A 309 -4.29 18.46 -22.65
C SER A 309 -4.54 19.58 -21.62
N HIS A 310 -5.70 19.58 -20.96
CA HIS A 310 -6.01 20.59 -19.95
C HIS A 310 -5.13 20.47 -18.70
N LEU A 311 -4.73 19.25 -18.29
CA LEU A 311 -3.75 19.05 -17.23
C LEU A 311 -2.37 19.61 -17.60
N GLY A 312 -1.97 19.47 -18.88
CA GLY A 312 -0.76 20.08 -19.41
C GLY A 312 -0.79 21.61 -19.32
N LEU A 313 -1.94 22.24 -19.60
CA LEU A 313 -2.14 23.69 -19.43
C LEU A 313 -1.91 24.11 -17.98
N ILE A 314 -2.52 23.40 -17.02
CA ILE A 314 -2.38 23.70 -15.59
C ILE A 314 -0.93 23.54 -15.13
N VAL A 315 -0.27 22.43 -15.55
CA VAL A 315 1.13 22.17 -15.21
C VAL A 315 2.04 23.26 -15.80
N CYS A 316 1.81 23.68 -17.03
CA CYS A 316 2.54 24.79 -17.67
C CYS A 316 2.44 26.09 -16.84
N LEU A 317 1.23 26.46 -16.41
CA LEU A 317 1.00 27.64 -15.55
C LEU A 317 1.71 27.54 -14.20
N LEU A 318 1.67 26.37 -13.54
CA LEU A 318 2.39 26.14 -12.30
C LEU A 318 3.93 26.18 -12.50
N GLY A 319 4.40 25.78 -13.69
CA GLY A 319 5.80 25.89 -14.07
C GLY A 319 6.26 27.35 -14.31
N ILE A 320 5.39 28.20 -14.88
CA ILE A 320 5.64 29.65 -14.98
C ILE A 320 5.80 30.27 -13.60
N GLY A 321 4.93 29.93 -12.67
CA GLY A 321 5.10 30.22 -11.23
C GLY A 321 4.93 31.69 -10.85
N SER A 322 4.52 32.60 -11.77
CA SER A 322 4.09 33.94 -11.38
C SER A 322 2.79 33.89 -10.56
N PRO A 323 2.54 34.83 -9.65
CA PRO A 323 1.31 34.82 -8.84
C PRO A 323 0.04 34.77 -9.70
N LEU A 324 0.01 35.47 -10.82
CA LEU A 324 -1.12 35.48 -11.75
C LEU A 324 -1.21 34.17 -12.53
N ALA A 325 -0.09 33.52 -12.87
CA ALA A 325 -0.08 32.18 -13.49
C ALA A 325 -0.63 31.11 -12.53
N VAL A 326 -0.27 31.17 -11.25
CA VAL A 326 -0.82 30.28 -10.23
C VAL A 326 -2.32 30.52 -10.05
N ALA A 327 -2.77 31.78 -10.02
CA ALA A 327 -4.20 32.13 -9.98
C ALA A 327 -4.95 31.60 -11.21
N ALA A 328 -4.38 31.75 -12.43
CA ALA A 328 -4.92 31.18 -13.65
C ALA A 328 -5.01 29.64 -13.61
N ALA A 329 -3.98 28.97 -13.05
CA ALA A 329 -3.96 27.52 -12.86
C ALA A 329 -5.09 27.07 -11.93
N ILE A 330 -5.25 27.72 -10.77
CA ILE A 330 -6.29 27.44 -9.78
C ILE A 330 -7.68 27.65 -10.40
N PHE A 331 -7.89 28.76 -11.09
CA PHE A 331 -9.16 29.02 -11.77
C PHE A 331 -9.45 27.97 -12.84
N HIS A 332 -8.44 27.56 -13.62
CA HIS A 332 -8.61 26.49 -14.61
C HIS A 332 -8.89 25.13 -13.97
N ILE A 333 -8.36 24.84 -12.78
CA ILE A 333 -8.68 23.61 -12.02
C ILE A 333 -10.17 23.53 -11.73
N ILE A 334 -10.79 24.64 -11.29
CA ILE A 334 -12.23 24.73 -11.00
C ILE A 334 -13.03 24.51 -12.28
N ASN A 335 -12.69 25.25 -13.35
CA ASN A 335 -13.39 25.20 -14.62
C ASN A 335 -13.30 23.81 -15.25
N HIS A 336 -12.10 23.23 -15.27
CA HIS A 336 -11.87 21.87 -15.76
C HIS A 336 -12.68 20.82 -14.97
N ALA A 337 -12.80 20.95 -13.65
CA ALA A 337 -13.58 20.01 -12.85
C ALA A 337 -15.06 20.03 -13.24
N THR A 338 -15.63 21.21 -13.45
CA THR A 338 -17.05 21.38 -13.79
C THR A 338 -17.39 20.85 -15.19
N PHE A 339 -16.75 21.36 -16.25
CA PHE A 339 -17.11 20.90 -17.59
C PHE A 339 -16.68 19.47 -17.89
N LYS A 340 -15.58 18.95 -17.31
CA LYS A 340 -15.16 17.56 -17.55
C LYS A 340 -16.05 16.54 -16.84
N ALA A 341 -16.46 16.81 -15.59
CA ALA A 341 -17.40 15.92 -14.91
C ALA A 341 -18.72 15.83 -15.68
N ALA A 342 -19.24 16.96 -16.13
CA ALA A 342 -20.44 16.99 -16.96
C ALA A 342 -20.26 16.20 -18.27
N LEU A 343 -19.19 16.45 -19.02
CA LEU A 343 -18.92 15.76 -20.29
C LEU A 343 -18.74 14.26 -20.14
N PHE A 344 -18.05 13.77 -19.08
CA PHE A 344 -17.95 12.35 -18.85
C PHE A 344 -19.30 11.71 -18.48
N MET A 345 -20.12 12.38 -17.64
CA MET A 345 -21.47 11.89 -17.34
C MET A 345 -22.35 11.88 -18.59
N ILE A 346 -22.27 12.89 -19.44
CA ILE A 346 -22.98 12.95 -20.72
C ILE A 346 -22.49 11.83 -21.65
N ALA A 347 -21.19 11.59 -21.75
CA ALA A 347 -20.65 10.48 -22.53
C ALA A 347 -21.17 9.12 -22.04
N GLY A 348 -21.38 8.98 -20.72
CA GLY A 348 -22.01 7.78 -20.17
C GLY A 348 -23.51 7.71 -20.45
N ILE A 349 -24.23 8.81 -20.48
CA ILE A 349 -25.63 8.85 -20.92
C ILE A 349 -25.73 8.35 -22.38
N ILE A 350 -24.88 8.88 -23.25
CA ILE A 350 -24.83 8.47 -24.66
C ILE A 350 -24.54 6.97 -24.78
N ASP A 351 -23.52 6.48 -24.08
CA ASP A 351 -23.15 5.05 -24.07
C ASP A 351 -24.27 4.15 -23.54
N HIS A 352 -24.93 4.57 -22.46
CA HIS A 352 -26.02 3.81 -21.83
C HIS A 352 -27.27 3.73 -22.74
N GLU A 353 -27.68 4.84 -23.32
CA GLU A 353 -28.91 4.90 -24.10
C GLU A 353 -28.73 4.36 -25.53
N THR A 354 -27.61 4.63 -26.17
CA THR A 354 -27.33 4.20 -27.54
C THR A 354 -26.70 2.82 -27.66
N GLY A 355 -26.11 2.30 -26.58
CA GLY A 355 -25.36 1.04 -26.54
C GLY A 355 -24.00 1.12 -27.23
N THR A 356 -23.49 2.33 -27.53
CA THR A 356 -22.17 2.50 -28.15
C THR A 356 -21.54 3.84 -27.80
N ARG A 357 -20.23 3.87 -27.71
CA ARG A 357 -19.41 5.07 -27.58
C ARG A 357 -18.49 5.33 -28.77
N ASP A 358 -18.63 4.50 -29.82
CA ASP A 358 -17.87 4.64 -31.07
C ASP A 358 -18.43 5.80 -31.90
N LEU A 359 -17.63 6.87 -32.04
CA LEU A 359 -17.98 8.09 -32.81
C LEU A 359 -18.31 7.79 -34.27
N ARG A 360 -17.88 6.66 -34.83
CA ARG A 360 -18.20 6.27 -36.21
C ARG A 360 -19.64 5.79 -36.36
N LYS A 361 -20.21 5.24 -35.24
CA LYS A 361 -21.56 4.70 -35.19
C LYS A 361 -22.57 5.72 -34.67
N LEU A 362 -22.10 6.68 -33.90
CA LEU A 362 -22.89 7.79 -33.40
C LEU A 362 -23.03 8.83 -34.51
N SER A 363 -24.24 9.08 -35.00
CA SER A 363 -24.52 10.08 -35.99
C SER A 363 -25.97 10.57 -35.89
N GLY A 364 -26.19 11.86 -35.98
CA GLY A 364 -27.52 12.45 -36.04
C GLY A 364 -28.43 12.17 -34.84
N ILE A 365 -27.87 11.90 -33.65
CA ILE A 365 -28.67 11.52 -32.47
C ILE A 365 -29.36 12.71 -31.76
N TRP A 366 -29.31 13.94 -32.34
CA TRP A 366 -30.00 15.10 -31.82
C TRP A 366 -31.49 14.86 -31.57
N GLN A 367 -32.18 14.20 -32.48
CA GLN A 367 -33.62 13.94 -32.36
C GLN A 367 -33.96 12.94 -31.25
N LEU A 368 -33.03 12.03 -30.91
CA LEU A 368 -33.19 11.01 -29.85
C LEU A 368 -32.85 11.57 -28.48
N LEU A 369 -31.85 12.43 -28.39
CA LEU A 369 -31.30 12.95 -27.13
C LEU A 369 -31.15 14.50 -27.19
N PRO A 370 -32.23 15.29 -27.31
CA PRO A 370 -32.13 16.75 -27.50
C PRO A 370 -31.60 17.50 -26.26
N PHE A 371 -32.04 17.11 -25.07
CA PHE A 371 -31.51 17.69 -23.82
C PHE A 371 -30.04 17.35 -23.61
N THR A 372 -29.66 16.12 -23.83
CA THR A 372 -28.28 15.65 -23.74
C THR A 372 -27.37 16.38 -24.72
N ALA A 373 -27.87 16.64 -25.94
CA ALA A 373 -27.17 17.44 -26.96
C ALA A 373 -26.97 18.88 -26.52
N THR A 374 -27.99 19.53 -25.96
CA THR A 374 -27.89 20.89 -25.43
C THR A 374 -26.85 20.99 -24.31
N LEU A 375 -26.86 20.04 -23.35
CA LEU A 375 -25.88 19.99 -22.30
C LEU A 375 -24.46 19.79 -22.84
N THR A 376 -24.32 18.93 -23.88
CA THR A 376 -23.04 18.73 -24.56
C THR A 376 -22.54 20.00 -25.23
N MET A 377 -23.41 20.72 -25.90
CA MET A 377 -23.05 22.02 -26.55
C MET A 377 -22.53 23.02 -25.53
N ILE A 378 -23.22 23.20 -24.39
CA ILE A 378 -22.82 24.16 -23.36
C ILE A 378 -21.45 23.75 -22.76
N THR A 379 -21.31 22.50 -22.35
CA THR A 379 -20.09 22.03 -21.69
C THR A 379 -18.90 21.88 -22.63
N ALA A 380 -19.14 21.54 -23.90
CA ALA A 380 -18.11 21.51 -24.94
C ALA A 380 -17.70 22.95 -25.39
N ALA A 381 -18.62 23.89 -25.40
CA ALA A 381 -18.30 25.30 -25.60
C ALA A 381 -17.40 25.86 -24.50
N SER A 382 -17.67 25.49 -23.24
CA SER A 382 -16.79 25.80 -22.12
C SER A 382 -15.40 25.18 -22.31
N MET A 383 -15.34 23.90 -22.69
CA MET A 383 -14.07 23.18 -22.95
C MET A 383 -13.29 23.84 -24.12
N ALA A 384 -14.00 24.30 -25.18
CA ALA A 384 -13.41 25.02 -26.32
C ALA A 384 -12.89 26.41 -25.93
N GLY A 385 -13.45 27.03 -24.90
CA GLY A 385 -13.20 28.42 -24.53
C GLY A 385 -14.00 29.41 -25.35
N VAL A 386 -15.29 29.16 -25.51
CA VAL A 386 -16.22 30.10 -26.15
C VAL A 386 -16.55 31.24 -25.18
N PRO A 387 -16.62 32.52 -25.62
CA PRO A 387 -17.00 33.63 -24.75
C PRO A 387 -18.28 33.36 -23.93
N LEU A 388 -18.39 33.97 -22.75
CA LEU A 388 -19.49 33.82 -21.79
C LEU A 388 -19.49 32.42 -21.07
N THR A 389 -18.50 31.58 -21.30
CA THR A 389 -18.30 30.36 -20.52
C THR A 389 -17.05 30.48 -19.64
N ASN A 390 -17.03 29.75 -18.55
CA ASN A 390 -15.92 29.79 -17.61
C ASN A 390 -14.56 29.38 -18.23
N GLY A 391 -14.57 28.51 -19.27
CA GLY A 391 -13.36 28.09 -19.96
C GLY A 391 -12.68 29.20 -20.78
N PHE A 392 -13.42 30.19 -21.26
CA PHE A 392 -12.88 31.32 -22.00
C PHE A 392 -11.91 32.14 -21.14
N ILE A 393 -12.38 32.59 -19.99
CA ILE A 393 -11.60 33.48 -19.09
C ILE A 393 -10.30 32.82 -18.67
N SER A 394 -10.35 31.55 -18.28
CA SER A 394 -9.13 30.84 -17.84
C SER A 394 -8.13 30.59 -18.96
N LYS A 395 -8.58 30.44 -20.22
CA LYS A 395 -7.68 30.34 -21.38
C LYS A 395 -7.07 31.67 -21.74
N GLU A 396 -7.84 32.78 -21.66
CA GLU A 396 -7.33 34.12 -21.85
C GLU A 396 -6.22 34.45 -20.82
N MET A 397 -6.47 34.17 -19.57
CA MET A 397 -5.45 34.29 -18.51
C MET A 397 -4.20 33.45 -18.82
N PHE A 398 -4.35 32.25 -19.34
CA PHE A 398 -3.22 31.39 -19.72
C PHE A 398 -2.38 32.04 -20.82
N PHE A 399 -3.02 32.58 -21.85
CA PHE A 399 -2.30 33.28 -22.92
C PHE A 399 -1.63 34.58 -22.44
N THR A 400 -2.28 35.31 -21.55
CA THR A 400 -1.73 36.51 -20.91
C THR A 400 -0.45 36.21 -20.16
N GLU A 401 -0.47 35.19 -19.27
CA GLU A 401 0.66 34.81 -18.43
C GLU A 401 1.83 34.24 -19.25
N LEU A 402 1.51 33.49 -20.31
CA LEU A 402 2.51 32.96 -21.22
C LEU A 402 3.30 34.05 -21.92
N LEU A 403 2.58 35.13 -22.37
CA LEU A 403 3.18 36.27 -23.02
C LEU A 403 3.96 37.17 -22.05
N ALA A 404 3.50 37.30 -20.80
CA ALA A 404 4.10 38.18 -19.80
C ALA A 404 5.35 37.58 -19.12
N SER A 405 5.39 36.25 -18.95
CA SER A 405 6.37 35.61 -18.09
C SER A 405 7.56 34.98 -18.81
N LEU A 406 7.46 34.76 -20.11
CA LEU A 406 8.56 34.26 -20.95
C LEU A 406 9.26 35.41 -21.67
N SER A 407 10.51 35.20 -22.08
CA SER A 407 11.33 36.23 -22.73
C SER A 407 12.02 35.72 -24.00
N GLY A 408 12.36 36.63 -24.90
CA GLY A 408 13.14 36.28 -26.10
C GLY A 408 12.38 35.38 -27.09
N SER A 409 13.10 34.48 -27.74
CA SER A 409 12.52 33.50 -28.70
C SER A 409 11.58 32.49 -28.10
N THR A 410 11.69 32.23 -26.78
CA THR A 410 10.85 31.27 -26.10
C THR A 410 9.39 31.69 -26.01
N VAL A 411 9.11 33.01 -25.91
CA VAL A 411 7.73 33.58 -25.97
C VAL A 411 7.06 33.24 -27.30
N ILE A 412 7.75 33.49 -28.42
CA ILE A 412 7.20 33.25 -29.76
C ILE A 412 6.88 31.76 -29.93
N PHE A 413 7.85 30.90 -29.60
CA PHE A 413 7.68 29.45 -29.72
C PHE A 413 6.52 28.95 -28.84
N ALA A 414 6.46 29.36 -27.58
CA ALA A 414 5.44 28.95 -26.63
C ALA A 414 4.05 29.46 -27.06
N SER A 415 3.96 30.72 -27.57
CA SER A 415 2.70 31.30 -28.05
C SER A 415 2.15 30.59 -29.30
N ILE A 416 3.02 30.20 -30.23
CA ILE A 416 2.65 29.40 -31.40
C ILE A 416 2.10 28.04 -30.96
N ILE A 417 2.81 27.32 -30.06
CA ILE A 417 2.38 26.01 -29.56
C ILE A 417 1.06 26.13 -28.79
N ALA A 418 0.91 27.13 -27.93
CA ALA A 418 -0.30 27.36 -27.16
C ALA A 418 -1.51 27.69 -28.06
N THR A 419 -1.31 28.53 -29.07
CA THR A 419 -2.37 28.86 -30.06
C THR A 419 -2.76 27.64 -30.88
N LEU A 420 -1.77 26.85 -31.33
CA LEU A 420 -2.00 25.59 -32.05
C LEU A 420 -2.78 24.59 -31.17
N ALA A 421 -2.41 24.45 -29.89
CA ALA A 421 -3.14 23.63 -28.93
C ALA A 421 -4.59 24.14 -28.75
N GLY A 422 -4.81 25.46 -28.76
CA GLY A 422 -6.13 26.08 -28.78
C GLY A 422 -6.95 25.70 -30.01
N ILE A 423 -6.36 25.74 -31.20
CA ILE A 423 -6.96 25.30 -32.47
C ILE A 423 -7.43 23.85 -32.37
N PHE A 424 -6.55 22.97 -31.87
CA PHE A 424 -6.87 21.55 -31.67
C PHE A 424 -7.97 21.35 -30.61
N ALA A 425 -7.96 22.17 -29.54
CA ALA A 425 -8.97 22.13 -28.51
C ALA A 425 -10.37 22.44 -29.01
N VAL A 426 -10.50 23.46 -29.83
CA VAL A 426 -11.76 23.82 -30.51
C VAL A 426 -12.19 22.72 -31.47
N SER A 427 -11.25 22.18 -32.26
CA SER A 427 -11.54 21.14 -33.25
C SER A 427 -12.10 19.86 -32.62
N TYR A 428 -11.49 19.33 -31.55
CA TYR A 428 -12.04 18.13 -30.89
C TYR A 428 -13.34 18.41 -30.14
N SER A 429 -13.56 19.66 -29.66
CA SER A 429 -14.82 20.06 -29.03
C SER A 429 -15.98 20.09 -30.03
N ILE A 430 -15.73 20.66 -31.22
CA ILE A 430 -16.71 20.65 -32.33
C ILE A 430 -16.96 19.21 -32.80
N ARG A 431 -15.91 18.36 -32.87
CA ARG A 431 -16.08 16.96 -33.23
C ARG A 431 -16.98 16.21 -32.24
N LEU A 432 -16.84 16.51 -30.95
CA LEU A 432 -17.70 15.93 -29.92
C LEU A 432 -19.16 16.30 -30.10
N VAL A 433 -19.46 17.54 -30.47
CA VAL A 433 -20.83 18.06 -30.69
C VAL A 433 -21.34 17.67 -32.06
N HIS A 434 -20.70 18.18 -33.11
CA HIS A 434 -21.14 18.01 -34.50
C HIS A 434 -21.07 16.54 -34.95
N GLY A 435 -19.97 15.86 -34.65
CA GLY A 435 -19.77 14.47 -35.05
C GLY A 435 -20.74 13.47 -34.42
N VAL A 436 -21.23 13.76 -33.22
CA VAL A 436 -22.16 12.89 -32.50
C VAL A 436 -23.62 13.21 -32.83
N PHE A 437 -23.99 14.48 -32.76
CA PHE A 437 -25.40 14.86 -32.78
C PHE A 437 -25.92 15.30 -34.17
N PHE A 438 -25.07 15.91 -35.03
CA PHE A 438 -25.50 16.55 -36.24
C PHE A 438 -24.96 15.94 -37.54
N TYR A 439 -23.89 15.16 -37.49
CA TYR A 439 -23.26 14.62 -38.69
C TYR A 439 -23.94 13.33 -39.16
N GLY A 440 -24.50 13.31 -40.38
CA GLY A 440 -25.03 12.14 -41.05
C GLY A 440 -26.51 11.78 -40.74
N PRO A 441 -27.04 10.74 -41.32
CA PRO A 441 -28.44 10.36 -41.16
C PRO A 441 -28.76 9.85 -39.77
N VAL A 442 -29.92 10.18 -39.23
CA VAL A 442 -30.41 9.91 -37.90
C VAL A 442 -30.36 8.41 -37.57
N GLY A 443 -29.61 8.05 -36.55
CA GLY A 443 -29.66 6.73 -35.86
C GLY A 443 -29.38 5.48 -36.71
N LYS A 444 -28.88 5.64 -37.95
CA LYS A 444 -28.77 4.49 -38.90
C LYS A 444 -27.81 3.38 -38.43
N GLN A 445 -26.84 3.68 -37.58
CA GLN A 445 -25.81 2.74 -37.10
C GLN A 445 -25.80 2.56 -35.57
N VAL A 446 -26.76 3.16 -34.87
CA VAL A 446 -26.85 3.05 -33.41
C VAL A 446 -27.44 1.68 -33.05
N PRO A 447 -26.80 0.88 -32.18
CA PRO A 447 -27.26 -0.45 -31.76
C PRO A 447 -28.66 -0.43 -31.13
N ASN A 448 -28.92 0.55 -30.25
CA ASN A 448 -30.26 0.72 -29.67
C ASN A 448 -31.02 1.79 -30.40
N LYS A 449 -31.97 1.35 -31.24
CA LYS A 449 -32.86 2.28 -32.01
C LYS A 449 -33.92 2.96 -31.15
N ASN A 450 -34.18 2.44 -29.94
CA ASN A 450 -35.12 3.01 -28.96
C ASN A 450 -34.45 3.92 -27.94
N ALA A 451 -33.29 4.48 -28.27
CA ALA A 451 -32.59 5.42 -27.42
C ALA A 451 -33.51 6.63 -27.13
N HIS A 452 -33.62 7.03 -25.88
CA HIS A 452 -34.44 8.11 -25.38
C HIS A 452 -33.74 8.85 -24.27
N GLU A 453 -34.24 10.02 -23.88
CA GLU A 453 -33.66 10.78 -22.77
C GLU A 453 -33.79 9.98 -21.46
N PRO A 454 -32.66 9.80 -20.70
CA PRO A 454 -32.70 9.07 -19.45
C PRO A 454 -33.47 9.83 -18.35
N PRO A 455 -33.80 9.16 -17.23
CA PRO A 455 -34.49 9.80 -16.12
C PRO A 455 -33.75 11.04 -15.61
N ILE A 456 -34.51 12.01 -15.06
CA ILE A 456 -33.96 13.30 -14.62
C ILE A 456 -32.84 13.10 -13.58
N GLY A 457 -32.91 12.10 -12.73
CA GLY A 457 -31.86 11.80 -11.72
C GLY A 457 -30.50 11.45 -12.35
N MET A 458 -30.46 10.93 -13.56
CA MET A 458 -29.22 10.69 -14.29
C MET A 458 -28.70 11.96 -14.96
N ARG A 459 -29.58 12.87 -15.39
CA ARG A 459 -29.23 14.14 -16.06
C ARG A 459 -28.93 15.26 -15.07
N ALA A 460 -29.58 15.31 -13.91
CA ALA A 460 -29.51 16.41 -12.95
C ALA A 460 -28.07 16.78 -12.54
N PRO A 461 -27.14 15.84 -12.29
CA PRO A 461 -25.74 16.17 -12.02
C PRO A 461 -25.07 16.93 -13.18
N ALA A 462 -25.30 16.49 -14.41
CA ALA A 462 -24.74 17.17 -15.60
C ALA A 462 -25.37 18.52 -15.85
N ILE A 463 -26.67 18.67 -15.59
CA ILE A 463 -27.41 19.94 -15.70
C ILE A 463 -26.81 20.95 -14.71
N LEU A 464 -26.65 20.58 -13.44
CA LEU A 464 -26.08 21.45 -12.43
C LEU A 464 -24.69 21.95 -12.82
N LEU A 465 -23.83 21.08 -13.30
CA LEU A 465 -22.48 21.45 -13.72
C LEU A 465 -22.46 22.30 -14.99
N ALA A 466 -23.37 22.07 -15.94
CA ALA A 466 -23.52 22.90 -17.12
C ALA A 466 -24.00 24.34 -16.77
N ILE A 467 -24.92 24.46 -15.83
CA ILE A 467 -25.37 25.75 -15.27
C ILE A 467 -24.18 26.46 -14.60
N LEU A 468 -23.37 25.75 -13.81
CA LEU A 468 -22.18 26.33 -13.19
C LEU A 468 -21.15 26.82 -14.23
N CYS A 469 -21.00 26.13 -15.37
CA CYS A 469 -20.13 26.62 -16.46
C CYS A 469 -20.55 27.97 -17.02
N ILE A 470 -21.85 28.22 -17.13
CA ILE A 470 -22.41 29.50 -17.58
C ILE A 470 -22.32 30.57 -16.47
N LEU A 471 -22.78 30.23 -15.27
CA LEU A 471 -22.79 31.17 -14.14
C LEU A 471 -21.39 31.68 -13.79
N VAL A 472 -20.41 30.81 -13.72
CA VAL A 472 -19.01 31.19 -13.48
C VAL A 472 -18.43 31.96 -14.66
N GLY A 473 -18.90 31.70 -15.89
CA GLY A 473 -18.50 32.43 -17.07
C GLY A 473 -19.04 33.88 -17.13
N ILE A 474 -20.25 34.09 -16.58
CA ILE A 474 -20.91 35.41 -16.57
C ILE A 474 -20.58 36.22 -15.29
N PHE A 475 -20.48 35.56 -14.14
CA PHE A 475 -20.23 36.17 -12.82
C PHE A 475 -18.96 35.62 -12.12
N PRO A 476 -17.78 35.65 -12.76
CA PRO A 476 -16.58 35.06 -12.19
C PRO A 476 -16.12 35.77 -10.91
N ALA A 477 -16.20 37.11 -10.89
CA ALA A 477 -15.79 37.94 -9.77
C ALA A 477 -16.59 37.64 -8.47
N LEU A 478 -17.90 37.40 -8.60
CA LEU A 478 -18.76 37.13 -7.45
C LEU A 478 -18.62 35.73 -6.94
N LEU A 479 -18.55 34.75 -7.85
CA LEU A 479 -18.67 33.32 -7.47
C LEU A 479 -17.34 32.65 -7.12
N VAL A 480 -16.24 33.04 -7.77
CA VAL A 480 -14.99 32.24 -7.71
C VAL A 480 -13.77 33.09 -7.36
N GLU A 481 -13.75 34.38 -7.66
CA GLU A 481 -12.59 35.26 -7.41
C GLU A 481 -12.10 35.23 -5.93
N PRO A 482 -12.99 35.33 -4.91
CA PRO A 482 -12.54 35.26 -3.51
C PRO A 482 -11.83 33.95 -3.18
N LEU A 483 -12.33 32.83 -3.73
CA LEU A 483 -11.73 31.52 -3.55
C LEU A 483 -10.38 31.42 -4.27
N VAL A 484 -10.30 31.84 -5.54
CA VAL A 484 -9.05 31.83 -6.33
C VAL A 484 -7.97 32.66 -5.64
N ASN A 485 -8.30 33.86 -5.18
CA ASN A 485 -7.36 34.75 -4.52
C ASN A 485 -6.86 34.16 -3.18
N SER A 486 -7.76 33.60 -2.36
CA SER A 486 -7.38 32.93 -1.10
C SER A 486 -6.49 31.71 -1.33
N VAL A 487 -6.82 30.87 -2.34
CA VAL A 487 -6.03 29.70 -2.70
C VAL A 487 -4.66 30.09 -3.25
N THR A 488 -4.58 31.14 -4.04
CA THR A 488 -3.29 31.65 -4.58
C THR A 488 -2.39 32.13 -3.45
N ARG A 489 -2.92 32.90 -2.50
CA ARG A 489 -2.17 33.33 -1.30
C ARG A 489 -1.64 32.14 -0.52
N ALA A 490 -2.48 31.12 -0.30
CA ALA A 490 -2.10 29.91 0.43
C ALA A 490 -1.04 29.10 -0.33
N SER A 491 -1.16 28.96 -1.67
CA SER A 491 -0.24 28.18 -2.49
C SER A 491 1.14 28.81 -2.64
N LEU A 492 1.22 30.15 -2.57
CA LEU A 492 2.49 30.89 -2.69
C LEU A 492 3.04 31.32 -1.33
N MET A 493 2.26 31.15 -0.26
CA MET A 493 2.57 31.72 1.07
C MET A 493 2.86 33.23 1.03
N GLN A 494 2.14 33.94 0.16
CA GLN A 494 2.23 35.39 0.00
C GLN A 494 0.92 36.05 0.45
N PRO A 495 0.80 36.43 1.73
CA PRO A 495 -0.39 37.10 2.26
C PRO A 495 -0.65 38.45 1.59
N ASP A 496 0.41 39.14 1.14
CA ASP A 496 0.35 40.46 0.52
C ASP A 496 -0.05 40.45 -0.96
N PHE A 497 -0.32 39.27 -1.53
CA PHE A 497 -0.84 39.22 -2.92
C PHE A 497 -2.16 39.99 -3.03
N ALA A 498 -2.15 41.06 -3.79
CA ALA A 498 -3.29 41.99 -3.94
C ALA A 498 -4.55 41.32 -4.50
N GLY A 499 -4.39 40.14 -5.09
CA GLY A 499 -5.46 39.41 -5.77
C GLY A 499 -5.48 39.70 -7.28
N THR A 500 -6.22 38.86 -8.00
CA THR A 500 -6.51 39.06 -9.42
C THR A 500 -7.97 39.41 -9.58
N HIS A 501 -8.28 40.33 -10.46
CA HIS A 501 -9.66 40.65 -10.82
C HIS A 501 -10.10 39.79 -12.03
N LEU A 502 -11.09 38.97 -11.85
CA LEU A 502 -11.62 38.11 -12.90
C LEU A 502 -12.68 38.82 -13.71
N ALA A 503 -12.26 39.57 -14.72
CA ALA A 503 -13.17 40.25 -15.63
C ALA A 503 -13.45 39.41 -16.89
N ILE A 504 -14.62 39.63 -17.49
CA ILE A 504 -15.03 38.96 -18.72
C ILE A 504 -14.31 39.56 -19.92
N TRP A 505 -13.95 40.83 -19.83
CA TRP A 505 -13.41 41.62 -20.92
C TRP A 505 -12.22 42.47 -20.48
N HIS A 506 -11.08 42.27 -21.12
CA HIS A 506 -9.82 43.02 -20.87
C HIS A 506 -9.37 43.88 -22.04
N GLY A 507 -10.27 44.20 -22.96
CA GLY A 507 -9.96 44.98 -24.15
C GLY A 507 -9.42 44.17 -25.33
N PHE A 508 -9.05 44.84 -26.41
CA PHE A 508 -8.40 44.21 -27.57
C PHE A 508 -6.90 44.04 -27.28
N ASN A 509 -6.51 42.86 -26.91
CA ASN A 509 -5.15 42.50 -26.55
C ASN A 509 -4.65 41.24 -27.31
N ALA A 510 -3.37 40.94 -27.26
CA ALA A 510 -2.79 39.79 -27.93
C ALA A 510 -3.40 38.43 -27.48
N PRO A 511 -3.68 38.18 -26.19
CA PRO A 511 -4.42 36.99 -25.73
C PRO A 511 -5.77 36.81 -26.39
N LEU A 512 -6.54 37.87 -26.56
CA LEU A 512 -7.84 37.83 -27.24
C LEU A 512 -7.67 37.45 -28.71
N ILE A 513 -6.67 38.02 -29.41
CA ILE A 513 -6.36 37.68 -30.81
C ILE A 513 -6.00 36.20 -30.93
N MET A 514 -5.16 35.65 -30.00
CA MET A 514 -4.84 34.21 -29.96
C MET A 514 -6.10 33.38 -29.73
N SER A 515 -7.02 33.81 -28.87
CA SER A 515 -8.30 33.15 -28.63
C SER A 515 -9.18 33.13 -29.87
N ILE A 516 -9.27 34.23 -30.60
CA ILE A 516 -10.03 34.33 -31.87
C ILE A 516 -9.39 33.42 -32.92
N ILE A 517 -8.07 33.45 -33.07
CA ILE A 517 -7.34 32.57 -34.01
C ILE A 517 -7.62 31.09 -33.64
N ALA A 518 -7.63 30.73 -32.35
CA ALA A 518 -7.93 29.38 -31.89
C ALA A 518 -9.38 28.97 -32.25
N LEU A 519 -10.36 29.85 -32.02
CA LEU A 519 -11.78 29.58 -32.31
C LEU A 519 -12.05 29.46 -33.82
N VAL A 520 -11.63 30.45 -34.60
CA VAL A 520 -11.84 30.48 -36.06
C VAL A 520 -10.99 29.37 -36.71
N GLY A 521 -9.69 29.32 -36.41
CA GLY A 521 -8.77 28.35 -36.98
C GLY A 521 -9.17 26.90 -36.63
N GLY A 522 -9.62 26.64 -35.39
CA GLY A 522 -10.07 25.31 -34.96
C GLY A 522 -11.38 24.90 -35.65
N THR A 523 -12.27 25.80 -35.85
CA THR A 523 -13.53 25.58 -36.63
C THR A 523 -13.22 25.24 -38.08
N LEU A 524 -12.42 26.05 -38.74
CA LEU A 524 -12.00 25.83 -40.13
C LEU A 524 -11.22 24.49 -40.25
N PHE A 525 -10.30 24.23 -39.36
CA PHE A 525 -9.51 23.00 -39.34
C PHE A 525 -10.39 21.75 -39.19
N TYR A 526 -11.39 21.80 -38.31
CA TYR A 526 -12.33 20.69 -38.16
C TYR A 526 -13.12 20.42 -39.42
N PHE A 527 -13.73 21.46 -40.02
CA PHE A 527 -14.54 21.30 -41.24
C PHE A 527 -13.71 20.88 -42.45
N ALA A 528 -12.47 21.37 -42.58
CA ALA A 528 -11.52 20.90 -43.59
C ALA A 528 -11.24 19.42 -43.49
N LEU A 529 -10.94 18.93 -42.29
CA LEU A 529 -10.71 17.50 -42.02
C LEU A 529 -12.00 16.65 -42.20
N ALA A 530 -13.15 17.18 -41.84
CA ALA A 530 -14.44 16.48 -41.93
C ALA A 530 -14.91 16.32 -43.40
N LYS A 531 -14.67 17.32 -44.25
CA LYS A 531 -15.13 17.35 -45.64
C LYS A 531 -14.65 16.16 -46.47
N ASP A 532 -13.40 15.76 -46.33
CA ASP A 532 -12.81 14.64 -47.07
C ASP A 532 -12.85 13.30 -46.32
N GLY A 533 -13.52 13.27 -45.19
CA GLY A 533 -13.51 12.10 -44.31
C GLY A 533 -12.11 11.76 -43.78
N MET A 534 -11.18 12.70 -43.84
CA MET A 534 -9.75 12.51 -43.49
C MET A 534 -9.60 12.19 -42.02
N ILE A 535 -10.48 12.71 -41.16
CA ILE A 535 -10.48 12.36 -39.71
C ILE A 535 -10.59 10.85 -39.50
N ARG A 536 -11.34 10.14 -40.33
CA ARG A 536 -11.51 8.67 -40.24
C ARG A 536 -10.39 7.90 -40.92
N LYS A 537 -9.62 8.53 -41.81
CA LYS A 537 -8.50 7.88 -42.55
C LYS A 537 -7.17 8.00 -41.81
N ILE A 538 -7.03 9.01 -40.94
CA ILE A 538 -5.80 9.27 -40.21
C ILE A 538 -5.90 8.53 -38.86
N ASP A 539 -5.34 7.31 -38.81
CA ASP A 539 -5.06 6.67 -37.52
C ASP A 539 -3.60 6.96 -37.12
N LEU A 540 -3.42 7.69 -36.03
CA LEU A 540 -2.08 8.04 -35.53
C LEU A 540 -1.43 6.88 -34.77
N ASP A 541 -2.25 6.00 -34.19
CA ASP A 541 -1.74 4.91 -33.36
C ASP A 541 -0.83 3.94 -34.14
N PRO A 542 -1.16 3.43 -35.34
CA PRO A 542 -0.26 2.60 -36.11
C PRO A 542 0.99 3.33 -36.63
N ARG A 543 0.87 4.65 -36.92
CA ARG A 543 1.98 5.46 -37.44
C ARG A 543 3.09 5.69 -36.43
N LEU A 544 2.76 5.76 -35.15
CA LEU A 544 3.75 5.83 -34.07
C LEU A 544 4.51 4.51 -33.85
N GLY A 545 3.98 3.38 -34.36
CA GLY A 545 4.64 2.09 -34.32
C GLY A 545 5.11 1.73 -32.91
N ARG A 546 6.39 1.35 -32.81
CA ARG A 546 7.00 0.95 -31.54
C ARG A 546 7.17 2.08 -30.51
N LEU A 547 7.02 3.34 -30.91
CA LEU A 547 7.12 4.50 -30.01
C LEU A 547 5.84 4.78 -29.22
N GLN A 548 4.76 4.03 -29.46
CA GLN A 548 3.58 4.13 -28.60
C GLN A 548 3.93 3.78 -27.16
N GLY A 549 3.59 4.65 -26.20
CA GLY A 549 3.85 4.41 -24.78
C GLY A 549 3.27 3.08 -24.25
N ARG A 550 2.14 2.63 -24.79
CA ARG A 550 1.56 1.32 -24.51
C ARG A 550 2.48 0.16 -24.93
N ILE A 551 3.02 0.22 -26.14
CA ILE A 551 3.93 -0.83 -26.65
C ILE A 551 5.24 -0.85 -25.85
N LEU A 552 5.79 0.33 -25.56
CA LEU A 552 6.96 0.46 -24.70
C LEU A 552 6.75 -0.14 -23.31
N PHE A 553 5.57 0.09 -22.72
CA PHE A 553 5.20 -0.48 -21.44
C PHE A 553 5.07 -2.02 -21.52
N ASP A 554 4.39 -2.56 -22.52
CA ASP A 554 4.26 -4.00 -22.73
C ASP A 554 5.64 -4.67 -22.96
N LEU A 555 6.55 -4.02 -23.70
CA LEU A 555 7.93 -4.47 -23.86
C LEU A 555 8.72 -4.42 -22.54
N PHE A 556 8.58 -3.34 -21.79
CA PHE A 556 9.21 -3.24 -20.46
C PHE A 556 8.75 -4.36 -19.53
N LEU A 557 7.44 -4.59 -19.42
CA LEU A 557 6.89 -5.69 -18.62
C LEU A 557 7.39 -7.06 -19.12
N LYS A 558 7.42 -7.27 -20.41
CA LYS A 558 7.93 -8.52 -20.99
C LYS A 558 9.39 -8.75 -20.60
N HIS A 559 10.24 -7.72 -20.73
CA HIS A 559 11.66 -7.83 -20.36
C HIS A 559 11.83 -8.01 -18.85
N LEU A 560 11.06 -7.29 -18.03
CA LEU A 560 11.07 -7.45 -16.58
C LEU A 560 10.69 -8.88 -16.16
N LEU A 561 9.62 -9.43 -16.74
CA LEU A 561 9.18 -10.79 -16.46
C LEU A 561 10.18 -11.83 -16.94
N LEU A 562 10.79 -11.64 -18.12
CA LEU A 562 11.83 -12.54 -18.63
C LEU A 562 13.09 -12.50 -17.76
N THR A 563 13.50 -11.31 -17.32
CA THR A 563 14.64 -11.14 -16.41
C THR A 563 14.35 -11.75 -15.05
N SER A 564 13.17 -11.47 -14.51
CA SER A 564 12.69 -12.06 -13.23
C SER A 564 12.67 -13.60 -13.31
N ARG A 565 12.15 -14.17 -14.40
CA ARG A 565 12.19 -15.64 -14.63
C ARG A 565 13.61 -16.19 -14.67
N LYS A 566 14.53 -15.49 -15.35
CA LYS A 566 15.95 -15.91 -15.39
C LYS A 566 16.60 -15.84 -14.01
N ILE A 567 16.33 -14.77 -13.25
CA ILE A 567 16.82 -14.64 -11.87
C ILE A 567 16.22 -15.75 -11.02
N LYS A 568 14.89 -15.95 -11.09
CA LYS A 568 14.19 -17.00 -10.36
C LYS A 568 14.78 -18.38 -10.67
N GLN A 569 14.95 -18.75 -11.93
CA GLN A 569 15.54 -20.04 -12.32
C GLN A 569 16.96 -20.24 -11.79
N LYS A 570 17.72 -19.14 -11.63
CA LYS A 570 19.07 -19.19 -11.08
C LYS A 570 19.08 -19.27 -9.55
N THR A 571 18.18 -18.56 -8.90
CA THR A 571 18.08 -18.50 -7.43
C THR A 571 17.23 -19.63 -6.86
N GLU A 572 16.10 -19.97 -7.49
CA GLU A 572 15.19 -21.06 -7.10
C GLU A 572 15.37 -22.28 -7.99
N ASN A 573 16.53 -22.90 -7.91
CA ASN A 573 16.88 -24.09 -8.71
C ASN A 573 16.49 -25.42 -8.07
N GLY A 574 15.72 -25.39 -6.96
CA GLY A 574 15.31 -26.58 -6.22
C GLY A 574 16.42 -27.16 -5.32
N SER A 575 17.62 -26.57 -5.27
CA SER A 575 18.72 -27.02 -4.42
C SER A 575 18.75 -26.23 -3.12
N LEU A 576 18.42 -26.87 -2.00
CA LEU A 576 18.51 -26.29 -0.66
C LEU A 576 19.90 -25.75 -0.34
N GLN A 577 20.97 -26.43 -0.82
CA GLN A 577 22.34 -25.98 -0.67
C GLN A 577 22.57 -24.61 -1.35
N SER A 578 21.99 -24.40 -2.54
CA SER A 578 22.09 -23.10 -3.23
C SER A 578 21.35 -22.00 -2.48
N TYR A 579 20.20 -22.31 -1.87
CA TYR A 579 19.44 -21.37 -1.07
C TYR A 579 20.21 -20.95 0.17
N LEU A 580 20.74 -21.91 0.92
CA LEU A 580 21.56 -21.63 2.11
C LEU A 580 22.80 -20.81 1.76
N PHE A 581 23.47 -21.13 0.65
CA PHE A 581 24.60 -20.35 0.17
C PHE A 581 24.20 -18.88 -0.07
N LEU A 582 23.10 -18.64 -0.78
CA LEU A 582 22.63 -17.27 -1.09
C LEU A 582 22.25 -16.51 0.18
N ILE A 583 21.54 -17.14 1.11
CA ILE A 583 21.12 -16.52 2.37
C ILE A 583 22.34 -16.13 3.19
N ILE A 584 23.27 -17.07 3.41
CA ILE A 584 24.46 -16.82 4.24
C ILE A 584 25.37 -15.77 3.58
N ALA A 585 25.61 -15.90 2.26
CA ALA A 585 26.43 -14.93 1.53
C ALA A 585 25.85 -13.52 1.59
N PHE A 586 24.52 -13.39 1.39
CA PHE A 586 23.82 -12.11 1.51
C PHE A 586 23.92 -11.54 2.94
N SER A 587 23.71 -12.38 3.95
CA SER A 587 23.84 -11.97 5.37
C SER A 587 25.23 -11.47 5.69
N ILE A 588 26.29 -12.16 5.23
CA ILE A 588 27.68 -11.70 5.40
C ILE A 588 27.89 -10.32 4.75
N VAL A 589 27.41 -10.13 3.53
CA VAL A 589 27.53 -8.85 2.82
C VAL A 589 26.80 -7.73 3.59
N MET A 590 25.57 -7.97 4.01
CA MET A 590 24.77 -6.97 4.73
C MET A 590 25.36 -6.58 6.08
N VAL A 591 25.99 -7.53 6.78
CA VAL A 591 26.67 -7.25 8.07
C VAL A 591 28.00 -6.53 7.86
N THR A 592 28.73 -6.84 6.79
CA THR A 592 30.05 -6.25 6.53
C THR A 592 29.98 -4.86 5.91
N LEU A 593 28.92 -4.55 5.14
CA LEU A 593 28.77 -3.25 4.47
C LEU A 593 28.87 -2.04 5.42
N PRO A 594 28.17 -1.98 6.58
CA PRO A 594 28.30 -0.87 7.52
C PRO A 594 29.67 -0.77 8.18
N LEU A 595 30.45 -1.88 8.22
CA LEU A 595 31.75 -1.92 8.89
C LEU A 595 32.85 -1.32 8.06
N PHE A 596 32.70 -1.15 6.75
CA PHE A 596 33.73 -0.60 5.86
C PHE A 596 34.20 0.81 6.25
N ASN A 597 33.33 1.62 6.88
CA ASN A 597 33.62 3.00 7.27
C ASN A 597 33.89 3.16 8.77
N GLN A 598 34.01 2.05 9.52
CA GLN A 598 34.21 2.08 10.96
C GLN A 598 35.65 1.71 11.33
N SER A 599 36.19 2.34 12.35
CA SER A 599 37.47 1.93 12.92
C SER A 599 37.31 0.59 13.65
N LEU A 600 37.82 -0.49 13.06
CA LEU A 600 37.74 -1.84 13.61
C LEU A 600 38.83 -2.15 14.64
N THR A 601 39.19 -1.16 15.48
CA THR A 601 40.12 -1.36 16.58
C THR A 601 39.50 -2.14 17.75
N THR A 602 40.24 -3.05 18.38
CA THR A 602 39.79 -3.75 19.58
C THR A 602 39.57 -2.77 20.71
N GLY A 603 38.57 -3.04 21.57
CA GLY A 603 38.31 -2.21 22.74
C GLY A 603 39.35 -2.41 23.85
N THR A 604 39.28 -1.59 24.86
CA THR A 604 40.23 -1.52 26.00
C THR A 604 39.71 -2.23 27.26
N ARG A 605 38.54 -2.86 27.18
CA ARG A 605 37.94 -3.55 28.33
C ARG A 605 38.80 -4.72 28.80
N GLU A 606 39.03 -4.80 30.11
CA GLU A 606 39.78 -5.90 30.69
C GLU A 606 39.09 -7.26 30.49
N LEU A 607 39.87 -8.25 30.09
CA LEU A 607 39.39 -9.61 29.87
C LEU A 607 39.30 -10.32 31.21
N THR A 608 38.16 -10.89 31.52
CA THR A 608 37.94 -11.74 32.68
C THR A 608 38.63 -13.10 32.52
N HIS A 609 39.21 -13.63 33.58
CA HIS A 609 39.80 -15.00 33.58
C HIS A 609 38.72 -16.04 33.32
N ALA A 610 38.94 -16.89 32.32
CA ALA A 610 38.05 -18.01 32.06
C ALA A 610 38.22 -19.11 33.11
N PRO A 611 37.14 -19.50 33.84
CA PRO A 611 37.20 -20.63 34.76
C PRO A 611 37.48 -21.92 34.01
N TRP A 612 38.19 -22.88 34.65
CA TRP A 612 38.54 -24.17 34.03
C TRP A 612 37.32 -24.92 33.46
N ILE A 613 36.17 -24.81 34.11
CA ILE A 613 34.89 -25.38 33.63
C ILE A 613 34.50 -24.84 32.27
N ALA A 614 34.63 -23.52 32.06
CA ALA A 614 34.33 -22.91 30.76
C ALA A 614 35.24 -23.44 29.64
N VAL A 615 36.53 -23.72 29.98
CA VAL A 615 37.48 -24.31 29.01
C VAL A 615 37.06 -25.75 28.64
N VAL A 616 36.64 -26.55 29.62
CA VAL A 616 36.15 -27.92 29.40
C VAL A 616 34.87 -27.88 28.55
N LEU A 617 33.92 -27.04 28.88
CA LEU A 617 32.67 -26.87 28.06
C LEU A 617 32.99 -26.46 26.66
N TRP A 618 33.90 -25.50 26.48
CA TRP A 618 34.33 -25.03 25.14
C TRP A 618 34.96 -26.17 24.32
N LEU A 619 35.89 -26.97 24.94
CA LEU A 619 36.50 -28.11 24.27
C LEU A 619 35.48 -29.17 23.91
N THR A 620 34.48 -29.43 24.78
CA THR A 620 33.38 -30.37 24.54
C THR A 620 32.49 -29.86 23.39
N LEU A 621 32.18 -28.58 23.36
CA LEU A 621 31.42 -27.94 22.28
C LEU A 621 32.17 -28.06 20.95
N PHE A 622 33.46 -27.73 20.95
CA PHE A 622 34.31 -27.83 19.77
C PHE A 622 34.38 -29.27 19.25
N SER A 623 34.57 -30.26 20.14
CA SER A 623 34.58 -31.69 19.76
C SER A 623 33.22 -32.13 19.20
N GLY A 624 32.10 -31.67 19.76
CA GLY A 624 30.76 -31.90 19.23
C GLY A 624 30.57 -31.33 17.82
N CYS A 625 30.98 -30.10 17.57
CA CYS A 625 30.95 -29.47 16.25
C CYS A 625 31.85 -30.25 15.25
N TRP A 626 33.04 -30.71 15.69
CA TRP A 626 33.91 -31.50 14.86
C TRP A 626 33.31 -32.87 14.52
N MET A 627 32.69 -33.56 15.50
CA MET A 627 31.95 -34.78 15.27
C MET A 627 30.78 -34.57 14.29
N MET A 628 30.05 -33.43 14.38
CA MET A 628 28.98 -33.09 13.46
C MET A 628 29.50 -33.00 12.02
N LEU A 629 30.66 -32.36 11.78
CA LEU A 629 31.29 -32.31 10.45
C LEU A 629 31.64 -33.69 9.91
N TRP A 630 31.99 -34.61 10.79
CA TRP A 630 32.38 -36.00 10.40
C TRP A 630 31.17 -36.87 10.08
N PHE A 631 30.10 -36.78 10.91
CA PHE A 631 28.93 -37.64 10.83
C PHE A 631 27.71 -37.01 10.17
N HIS A 632 27.82 -35.82 9.57
CA HIS A 632 26.67 -35.11 8.97
C HIS A 632 25.94 -35.87 7.85
N HIS A 633 26.56 -36.88 7.24
CA HIS A 633 25.92 -37.76 6.27
C HIS A 633 24.93 -38.74 6.87
N GLU A 634 25.11 -39.12 8.13
CA GLU A 634 24.24 -40.02 8.85
C GLU A 634 23.25 -39.21 9.69
N ARG A 635 22.05 -39.03 9.17
CA ARG A 635 21.07 -38.07 9.73
C ARG A 635 20.74 -38.32 11.18
N ILE A 636 20.56 -39.60 11.61
CA ILE A 636 20.24 -39.94 13.00
C ILE A 636 21.42 -39.56 13.92
N LYS A 637 22.66 -39.85 13.53
CA LYS A 637 23.84 -39.46 14.32
C LYS A 637 23.95 -37.92 14.38
N ALA A 638 23.70 -37.24 13.28
CA ALA A 638 23.71 -35.76 13.24
C ALA A 638 22.67 -35.15 14.21
N VAL A 639 21.46 -35.68 14.28
CA VAL A 639 20.44 -35.22 15.25
C VAL A 639 20.86 -35.47 16.69
N LEU A 640 21.41 -36.66 17.00
CA LEU A 640 21.89 -36.98 18.33
C LEU A 640 23.06 -36.09 18.75
N ILE A 641 24.02 -35.83 17.84
CA ILE A 641 25.13 -34.91 18.10
C ILE A 641 24.62 -33.48 18.30
N SER A 642 23.64 -33.05 17.53
CA SER A 642 22.99 -31.72 17.69
C SER A 642 22.36 -31.60 19.09
N GLY A 643 21.65 -32.62 19.56
CA GLY A 643 21.09 -32.64 20.91
C GLY A 643 22.17 -32.61 22.00
N ALA A 644 23.29 -33.35 21.79
CA ALA A 644 24.42 -33.29 22.71
C ALA A 644 25.09 -31.90 22.76
N ILE A 645 25.22 -31.22 21.61
CA ILE A 645 25.69 -29.83 21.53
C ILE A 645 24.77 -28.90 22.29
N GLY A 646 23.45 -29.04 22.13
CA GLY A 646 22.45 -28.27 22.87
C GLY A 646 22.53 -28.45 24.38
N LEU A 647 22.78 -29.71 24.84
CA LEU A 647 23.01 -29.99 26.26
C LEU A 647 24.26 -29.26 26.79
N VAL A 648 25.34 -29.20 26.01
CA VAL A 648 26.55 -28.44 26.40
C VAL A 648 26.23 -26.95 26.51
N VAL A 649 25.47 -26.40 25.57
CA VAL A 649 25.02 -25.00 25.62
C VAL A 649 24.14 -24.73 26.85
N THR A 650 23.27 -25.68 27.23
CA THR A 650 22.50 -25.63 28.48
C THR A 650 23.42 -25.56 29.71
N MET A 651 24.49 -26.36 29.74
CA MET A 651 25.48 -26.31 30.82
C MET A 651 26.24 -24.99 30.87
N VAL A 652 26.52 -24.36 29.70
CA VAL A 652 27.09 -23.01 29.67
C VAL A 652 26.13 -22.01 30.32
N PHE A 653 24.84 -22.04 30.01
CA PHE A 653 23.85 -21.14 30.66
C PHE A 653 23.77 -21.37 32.17
N VAL A 654 23.84 -22.61 32.66
CA VAL A 654 23.89 -22.91 34.11
C VAL A 654 25.14 -22.30 34.74
N THR A 655 26.30 -22.46 34.12
CA THR A 655 27.58 -21.93 34.66
C THR A 655 27.63 -20.38 34.64
N MET A 656 26.88 -19.76 33.71
CA MET A 656 26.74 -18.30 33.61
C MET A 656 25.59 -17.75 34.47
N SER A 657 25.02 -18.54 35.38
CA SER A 657 23.90 -18.11 36.25
C SER A 657 22.66 -17.66 35.52
N ALA A 658 22.36 -18.29 34.38
CA ALA A 658 21.18 -18.01 33.55
C ALA A 658 20.17 -19.17 33.56
N PRO A 659 19.49 -19.45 34.70
CA PRO A 659 18.67 -20.66 34.89
C PRO A 659 17.42 -20.67 33.98
N ASP A 660 16.81 -19.52 33.68
CA ASP A 660 15.67 -19.44 32.75
C ASP A 660 16.07 -19.85 31.33
N LEU A 661 17.24 -19.37 30.86
CA LEU A 661 17.76 -19.74 29.55
C LEU A 661 18.12 -21.22 29.48
N ALA A 662 18.68 -21.75 30.56
CA ALA A 662 19.02 -23.18 30.66
C ALA A 662 17.77 -24.06 30.58
N LEU A 663 16.71 -23.74 31.32
CA LEU A 663 15.43 -24.45 31.29
C LEU A 663 14.76 -24.35 29.89
N THR A 664 14.78 -23.19 29.28
CA THR A 664 14.25 -23.00 27.96
C THR A 664 15.04 -23.82 26.92
N GLN A 665 16.38 -23.75 26.96
CA GLN A 665 17.24 -24.45 26.00
C GLN A 665 17.01 -25.97 26.06
N ILE A 666 17.01 -26.57 27.27
CA ILE A 666 16.82 -28.02 27.39
C ILE A 666 15.43 -28.45 26.90
N THR A 667 14.39 -27.71 27.23
CA THR A 667 13.03 -28.04 26.80
C THR A 667 12.83 -27.90 25.28
N VAL A 668 13.39 -26.85 24.67
CA VAL A 668 13.37 -26.65 23.21
C VAL A 668 14.17 -27.73 22.51
N ASP A 669 15.36 -28.09 23.01
CA ASP A 669 16.21 -29.12 22.40
C ASP A 669 15.53 -30.49 22.38
N VAL A 670 14.82 -30.84 23.44
CA VAL A 670 14.09 -32.11 23.49
C VAL A 670 12.96 -32.12 22.48
N VAL A 671 12.12 -31.06 22.44
CA VAL A 671 11.02 -30.95 21.49
C VAL A 671 11.55 -30.96 20.05
N THR A 672 12.60 -30.20 19.76
CA THR A 672 13.22 -30.11 18.42
C THR A 672 13.81 -31.46 18.00
N THR A 673 14.51 -32.17 18.92
CA THR A 673 15.08 -33.49 18.65
C THR A 673 14.00 -34.51 18.31
N VAL A 674 12.86 -34.47 19.02
CA VAL A 674 11.70 -35.32 18.70
C VAL A 674 11.09 -34.99 17.37
N LEU A 675 10.85 -33.70 17.07
CA LEU A 675 10.31 -33.27 15.79
C LEU A 675 11.24 -33.67 14.62
N LEU A 676 12.56 -33.47 14.77
CA LEU A 676 13.54 -33.88 13.77
C LEU A 676 13.56 -35.37 13.59
N SER A 677 13.52 -36.15 14.69
CA SER A 677 13.49 -37.63 14.66
C SER A 677 12.22 -38.13 13.94
N MET A 678 11.07 -37.52 14.20
CA MET A 678 9.83 -37.82 13.47
C MET A 678 9.96 -37.53 11.98
N SER A 679 10.52 -36.37 11.62
CA SER A 679 10.74 -35.95 10.23
C SER A 679 11.72 -36.88 9.51
N LEU A 680 12.76 -37.39 10.22
CA LEU A 680 13.73 -38.32 9.65
C LEU A 680 13.10 -39.63 9.23
N SER A 681 11.99 -40.03 9.82
CA SER A 681 11.30 -41.26 9.42
C SER A 681 10.68 -41.16 8.02
N LEU A 682 10.48 -39.92 7.51
CA LEU A 682 9.99 -39.63 6.14
C LEU A 682 11.15 -39.49 5.14
N LEU A 683 12.38 -39.45 5.57
CA LEU A 683 13.56 -39.18 4.76
C LEU A 683 14.52 -40.37 4.72
N PRO A 684 15.34 -40.50 3.65
CA PRO A 684 16.40 -41.52 3.62
C PRO A 684 17.38 -41.34 4.76
N GLN A 685 17.93 -42.43 5.28
CA GLN A 685 18.85 -42.42 6.45
C GLN A 685 20.17 -41.71 6.16
N LEU A 686 20.65 -41.77 4.93
CA LEU A 686 21.89 -41.14 4.48
C LEU A 686 21.59 -39.93 3.58
N THR A 687 22.40 -38.90 3.72
CA THR A 687 22.37 -37.77 2.79
C THR A 687 23.23 -38.09 1.54
N PRO A 688 22.83 -37.63 0.35
CA PRO A 688 23.64 -37.78 -0.86
C PRO A 688 24.99 -37.07 -0.72
N TYR A 689 26.04 -37.71 -1.21
CA TYR A 689 27.37 -37.10 -1.24
C TYR A 689 27.46 -36.00 -2.33
N GLU A 690 27.93 -34.81 -1.94
CA GLU A 690 28.24 -33.77 -2.91
C GLU A 690 29.52 -34.16 -3.69
N SER A 691 29.35 -34.48 -4.97
CA SER A 691 30.45 -34.94 -5.81
C SER A 691 31.32 -33.79 -6.36
N ARG A 692 30.81 -32.57 -6.44
CA ARG A 692 31.52 -31.42 -7.02
C ARG A 692 32.48 -30.76 -6.05
N ARG A 693 33.76 -30.94 -6.23
CA ARG A 693 34.81 -30.31 -5.41
C ARG A 693 34.66 -28.78 -5.30
N SER A 694 34.26 -28.09 -6.39
CA SER A 694 34.10 -26.64 -6.38
C SER A 694 33.00 -26.15 -5.43
N ARG A 695 31.92 -26.91 -5.27
CA ARG A 695 30.87 -26.58 -4.29
C ARG A 695 31.36 -26.76 -2.87
N ARG A 696 32.08 -27.85 -2.59
CA ARG A 696 32.64 -28.07 -1.26
C ARG A 696 33.57 -26.93 -0.84
N TRP A 697 34.47 -26.51 -1.74
CA TRP A 697 35.39 -25.40 -1.45
C TRP A 697 34.61 -24.06 -1.29
N ARG A 698 33.61 -23.83 -2.11
CA ARG A 698 32.76 -22.64 -1.99
C ARG A 698 32.05 -22.61 -0.60
N ASP A 699 31.46 -23.72 -0.21
CA ASP A 699 30.69 -23.81 1.05
C ASP A 699 31.64 -23.76 2.26
N ALA A 700 32.83 -24.38 2.16
CA ALA A 700 33.87 -24.27 3.18
C ALA A 700 34.40 -22.83 3.31
N ALA A 701 34.67 -22.14 2.23
CA ALA A 701 35.08 -20.74 2.25
C ALA A 701 34.02 -19.85 2.89
N LEU A 702 32.74 -20.05 2.51
CA LEU A 702 31.62 -19.30 3.09
C LEU A 702 31.47 -19.53 4.61
N ALA A 703 31.62 -20.80 5.05
CA ALA A 703 31.56 -21.15 6.46
C ALA A 703 32.72 -20.55 7.26
N ILE A 704 33.93 -20.56 6.71
CA ILE A 704 35.12 -19.97 7.33
C ILE A 704 34.98 -18.45 7.43
N ILE A 705 34.60 -17.78 6.33
CA ILE A 705 34.41 -16.32 6.32
C ILE A 705 33.33 -15.91 7.30
N GLY A 706 32.18 -16.60 7.28
CA GLY A 706 31.07 -16.34 8.19
C GLY A 706 31.45 -16.57 9.65
N GLY A 707 32.07 -17.70 9.94
CA GLY A 707 32.50 -18.04 11.31
C GLY A 707 33.55 -17.08 11.86
N LEU A 708 34.59 -16.78 11.08
CA LEU A 708 35.61 -15.81 11.48
C LEU A 708 35.04 -14.39 11.58
N GLY A 709 34.13 -14.02 10.66
CA GLY A 709 33.47 -12.72 10.69
C GLY A 709 32.63 -12.51 11.95
N ILE A 710 31.78 -13.49 12.27
CA ILE A 710 30.96 -13.44 13.48
C ILE A 710 31.85 -13.47 14.73
N GLY A 711 32.86 -14.33 14.77
CA GLY A 711 33.81 -14.40 15.87
C GLY A 711 34.54 -13.07 16.09
N TRP A 712 34.96 -12.42 15.00
CA TRP A 712 35.60 -11.12 15.06
C TRP A 712 34.66 -10.01 15.56
N ILE A 713 33.44 -9.96 15.06
CA ILE A 713 32.44 -8.99 15.52
C ILE A 713 32.10 -9.19 16.99
N THR A 714 31.93 -10.44 17.41
CA THR A 714 31.67 -10.78 18.82
C THR A 714 32.85 -10.32 19.70
N TRP A 715 34.09 -10.54 19.27
CA TRP A 715 35.28 -10.07 19.96
C TRP A 715 35.33 -8.55 20.08
N LEU A 716 35.03 -7.84 19.00
CA LEU A 716 34.98 -6.37 18.99
C LEU A 716 33.92 -5.83 19.96
N ILE A 717 32.75 -6.47 20.04
CA ILE A 717 31.65 -6.06 20.92
C ILE A 717 32.05 -6.32 22.39
N LEU A 718 32.58 -7.51 22.70
CA LEU A 718 32.92 -7.92 24.06
C LEU A 718 34.10 -7.12 24.66
N THR A 719 34.99 -6.61 23.82
CA THR A 719 36.17 -5.82 24.26
C THR A 719 35.90 -4.32 24.38
N ARG A 720 34.72 -3.83 23.96
CA ARG A 720 34.35 -2.42 24.05
C ARG A 720 33.46 -2.15 25.26
N ASP A 721 33.67 -0.98 25.89
CA ASP A 721 32.70 -0.48 26.86
C ASP A 721 31.42 0.01 26.16
N HIS A 722 30.30 -0.33 26.72
CA HIS A 722 28.98 0.11 26.23
C HIS A 722 28.11 0.53 27.41
N ASN A 723 27.29 1.55 27.20
CA ASN A 723 26.29 1.97 28.15
C ASN A 723 25.13 0.97 28.11
N SER A 724 25.02 0.14 29.15
CA SER A 724 23.93 -0.83 29.27
C SER A 724 22.77 -0.25 30.07
N ILE A 725 21.56 -0.54 29.65
CA ILE A 725 20.33 -0.25 30.42
C ILE A 725 19.98 -1.37 31.41
N SER A 726 20.86 -2.35 31.59
CA SER A 726 20.61 -3.51 32.49
C SER A 726 20.39 -3.08 33.95
N TRP A 727 21.02 -2.00 34.39
CA TRP A 727 20.80 -1.42 35.71
C TRP A 727 19.34 -1.00 35.93
N PHE A 728 18.66 -0.47 34.89
CA PHE A 728 17.26 -0.11 34.96
C PHE A 728 16.39 -1.33 35.25
N PHE A 729 16.61 -2.40 34.48
CA PHE A 729 15.84 -3.64 34.66
C PHE A 729 16.09 -4.26 36.03
N ALA A 730 17.35 -4.25 36.50
CA ALA A 730 17.70 -4.76 37.83
C ALA A 730 17.02 -4.00 38.99
N GLN A 731 16.89 -2.67 38.85
CA GLN A 731 16.29 -1.84 39.89
C GLN A 731 14.77 -1.75 39.78
N GLN A 732 14.20 -1.79 38.59
CA GLN A 732 12.79 -1.50 38.35
C GLN A 732 11.91 -2.76 38.17
N SER A 733 12.48 -3.94 38.04
CA SER A 733 11.70 -5.16 37.83
C SER A 733 10.73 -5.43 38.98
N LEU A 734 11.14 -5.24 40.23
CA LEU A 734 10.27 -5.44 41.38
C LEU A 734 9.31 -4.26 41.60
N PRO A 735 9.75 -2.98 41.65
CA PRO A 735 8.84 -1.85 41.89
C PRO A 735 7.81 -1.61 40.80
N LEU A 736 8.20 -1.70 39.53
CA LEU A 736 7.32 -1.41 38.38
C LEU A 736 6.68 -2.69 37.82
N GLY A 737 7.48 -3.78 37.65
CA GLY A 737 7.01 -5.01 37.06
C GLY A 737 6.40 -5.99 38.07
N GLY A 738 6.58 -5.75 39.40
CA GLY A 738 6.02 -6.58 40.47
C GLY A 738 6.66 -7.97 40.62
N GLY A 739 7.72 -8.30 39.89
CA GLY A 739 8.38 -9.60 39.89
C GLY A 739 9.87 -9.53 40.23
N SER A 740 10.39 -10.52 40.97
CA SER A 740 11.82 -10.63 41.26
C SER A 740 12.61 -11.41 40.19
N ASN A 741 11.93 -12.09 39.26
CA ASN A 741 12.56 -12.68 38.10
C ASN A 741 12.69 -11.64 36.98
N ILE A 742 13.85 -11.00 36.90
CA ILE A 742 14.13 -9.91 35.93
C ILE A 742 13.90 -10.38 34.49
N VAL A 743 14.30 -11.60 34.14
CA VAL A 743 14.16 -12.16 32.80
C VAL A 743 12.68 -12.24 32.39
N ASN A 744 11.85 -12.80 33.24
CA ASN A 744 10.43 -12.93 32.97
C ASN A 744 9.74 -11.57 32.93
N VAL A 745 10.06 -10.65 33.85
CA VAL A 745 9.49 -9.29 33.85
C VAL A 745 9.83 -8.53 32.57
N ILE A 746 11.06 -8.65 32.05
CA ILE A 746 11.42 -8.07 30.75
C ILE A 746 10.53 -8.65 29.65
N LEU A 747 10.38 -9.96 29.59
CA LEU A 747 9.65 -10.66 28.53
C LEU A 747 8.13 -10.41 28.55
N VAL A 748 7.53 -10.26 29.73
CA VAL A 748 6.06 -10.15 29.84
C VAL A 748 5.53 -8.73 30.07
N ASP A 749 6.39 -7.78 30.49
CA ASP A 749 6.03 -6.41 30.80
C ASP A 749 6.89 -5.40 30.01
N PHE A 750 8.15 -5.15 30.43
CA PHE A 750 8.96 -4.07 29.84
C PHE A 750 9.16 -4.21 28.33
N ARG A 751 9.31 -5.45 27.83
CA ARG A 751 9.41 -5.80 26.42
C ARG A 751 8.37 -6.85 25.98
N GLY A 752 7.21 -6.84 26.60
CA GLY A 752 6.13 -7.79 26.32
C GLY A 752 5.72 -7.82 24.84
N PHE A 753 5.92 -6.73 24.11
CA PHE A 753 5.65 -6.67 22.67
C PHE A 753 6.54 -7.62 21.86
N ASP A 754 7.80 -7.83 22.27
CA ASP A 754 8.72 -8.77 21.63
C ASP A 754 8.16 -10.20 21.76
N THR A 755 7.75 -10.59 22.97
CA THR A 755 7.18 -11.94 23.24
C THR A 755 5.83 -12.11 22.54
N PHE A 756 5.02 -11.06 22.43
CA PHE A 756 3.79 -11.12 21.63
C PHE A 756 4.09 -11.37 20.14
N GLY A 757 5.15 -10.76 19.62
CA GLY A 757 5.67 -11.03 18.28
C GLY A 757 6.16 -12.47 18.13
N GLU A 758 6.91 -12.99 19.10
CA GLU A 758 7.45 -14.35 19.10
C GLU A 758 6.36 -15.43 19.05
N ILE A 759 5.33 -15.32 19.91
CA ILE A 759 4.22 -16.29 19.88
C ILE A 759 3.37 -16.15 18.60
N THR A 760 3.27 -14.95 18.04
CA THR A 760 2.60 -14.73 16.75
C THR A 760 3.37 -15.44 15.63
N VAL A 761 4.69 -15.30 15.57
CA VAL A 761 5.54 -15.98 14.58
C VAL A 761 5.47 -17.49 14.75
N LEU A 762 5.48 -17.99 15.99
CA LEU A 762 5.35 -19.42 16.28
C LEU A 762 4.00 -19.95 15.77
N GLY A 763 2.91 -19.22 16.01
CA GLY A 763 1.59 -19.56 15.49
C GLY A 763 1.53 -19.55 13.95
N ILE A 764 2.12 -18.53 13.31
CA ILE A 764 2.22 -18.46 11.84
C ILE A 764 3.04 -19.63 11.29
N ALA A 765 4.16 -19.99 11.94
CA ALA A 765 5.00 -21.11 11.52
C ALA A 765 4.24 -22.43 11.57
N ALA A 766 3.48 -22.68 12.66
CA ALA A 766 2.68 -23.89 12.82
C ALA A 766 1.54 -23.98 11.77
N ILE A 767 0.81 -22.89 11.55
CA ILE A 767 -0.24 -22.82 10.51
C ILE A 767 0.38 -22.91 9.11
N GLY A 768 1.53 -22.29 8.89
CA GLY A 768 2.28 -22.38 7.64
C GLY A 768 2.71 -23.82 7.32
N ALA A 769 3.19 -24.56 8.33
CA ALA A 769 3.50 -25.98 8.19
C ALA A 769 2.27 -26.81 7.83
N LEU A 770 1.12 -26.54 8.48
CA LEU A 770 -0.15 -27.18 8.14
C LEU A 770 -0.52 -26.91 6.66
N CYS A 771 -0.49 -25.65 6.21
CA CYS A 771 -0.81 -25.29 4.83
C CYS A 771 0.16 -25.91 3.82
N LEU A 772 1.43 -26.02 4.14
CA LEU A 772 2.45 -26.63 3.25
C LEU A 772 2.30 -28.15 3.17
N MET A 773 1.86 -28.79 4.24
CA MET A 773 1.68 -30.24 4.31
C MET A 773 0.28 -30.67 3.81
N ASP A 774 -0.69 -29.76 3.76
CA ASP A 774 -2.03 -30.05 3.25
C ASP A 774 -1.98 -30.45 1.77
N GLY A 775 -2.51 -31.61 1.45
CA GLY A 775 -2.49 -32.18 0.09
C GLY A 775 -1.14 -32.77 -0.37
N MET A 776 -0.09 -32.75 0.47
CA MET A 776 1.19 -33.38 0.15
C MET A 776 1.09 -34.90 0.26
N ARG A 777 1.18 -35.59 -0.89
CA ARG A 777 1.30 -37.05 -0.93
C ARG A 777 2.77 -37.45 -0.90
N VAL A 778 3.26 -37.93 0.21
CA VAL A 778 4.60 -38.53 0.28
C VAL A 778 4.53 -39.91 -0.40
N HIS A 779 5.04 -40.01 -1.61
CA HIS A 779 5.25 -41.32 -2.23
C HIS A 779 6.44 -41.97 -1.50
N GLY A 780 6.15 -43.00 -0.69
CA GLY A 780 7.18 -43.80 -0.06
C GLY A 780 8.14 -44.30 -1.16
N THR A 781 9.44 -43.98 -1.02
CA THR A 781 10.47 -44.66 -1.77
C THR A 781 10.25 -46.15 -1.57
N THR A 782 10.10 -46.89 -2.69
CA THR A 782 10.02 -48.35 -2.70
C THR A 782 11.02 -48.91 -1.74
N MET A 783 10.58 -49.30 -0.55
CA MET A 783 11.42 -50.05 0.38
C MET A 783 11.76 -51.37 -0.31
N THR A 784 13.03 -51.60 -0.55
CA THR A 784 13.58 -52.89 -0.89
C THR A 784 12.94 -53.92 0.04
N GLN A 785 12.33 -54.90 -0.58
CA GLN A 785 11.69 -56.05 0.03
C GLN A 785 12.37 -56.51 1.30
N GLY A 786 11.69 -56.50 2.42
CA GLY A 786 12.13 -57.34 3.56
C GLY A 786 11.87 -56.83 4.97
N LEU A 787 11.45 -55.60 5.18
CA LEU A 787 11.10 -55.15 6.54
C LEU A 787 9.73 -54.47 6.54
N THR A 788 8.69 -55.30 6.62
CA THR A 788 7.43 -54.86 7.19
C THR A 788 7.69 -54.54 8.65
N TYR A 789 7.95 -53.29 8.97
CA TYR A 789 7.77 -52.79 10.32
C TYR A 789 6.26 -52.89 10.64
N ARG A 790 5.84 -54.04 11.13
CA ARG A 790 4.65 -54.13 11.94
C ARG A 790 4.89 -53.23 13.11
N PHE A 791 4.12 -52.17 13.24
CA PHE A 791 4.02 -51.40 14.46
C PHE A 791 3.65 -52.33 15.57
N ASN A 792 4.64 -52.87 16.28
CA ASN A 792 4.42 -53.51 17.55
C ASN A 792 3.90 -52.38 18.46
N PRO A 793 2.74 -52.64 19.14
CA PRO A 793 2.28 -51.71 20.15
C PRO A 793 3.44 -51.43 21.11
N SER A 794 3.64 -50.13 21.43
CA SER A 794 4.70 -49.72 22.38
C SER A 794 4.66 -50.64 23.62
N PRO A 795 5.80 -51.04 24.19
CA PRO A 795 5.86 -51.94 25.32
C PRO A 795 4.93 -51.46 26.44
N LEU A 796 4.19 -52.44 27.03
CA LEU A 796 3.17 -52.13 28.06
C LEU A 796 3.76 -51.23 29.18
N MET A 797 4.99 -51.53 29.60
CA MET A 797 5.69 -50.70 30.60
C MET A 797 5.82 -49.23 30.16
N PHE A 798 6.16 -48.98 28.91
CA PHE A 798 6.27 -47.60 28.42
C PHE A 798 4.89 -46.88 28.39
N ARG A 799 3.84 -47.55 28.01
CA ARG A 799 2.47 -47.00 28.03
C ARG A 799 2.02 -46.66 29.46
N ILE A 800 2.26 -47.55 30.41
CA ILE A 800 1.94 -47.33 31.83
C ILE A 800 2.76 -46.16 32.36
N THR A 801 4.07 -46.14 32.11
CA THR A 801 4.93 -45.04 32.54
C THR A 801 4.48 -43.70 31.95
N ALA A 802 4.17 -43.66 30.67
CA ALA A 802 3.67 -42.46 30.01
C ALA A 802 2.37 -41.92 30.66
N SER A 803 1.44 -42.83 31.00
CA SER A 803 0.20 -42.46 31.69
C SER A 803 0.40 -41.84 33.08
N TRP A 804 1.43 -42.26 33.81
CA TRP A 804 1.79 -41.69 35.10
C TRP A 804 2.59 -40.40 34.99
N VAL A 805 3.44 -40.29 33.96
CA VAL A 805 4.26 -39.08 33.70
C VAL A 805 3.38 -37.89 33.34
N LEU A 806 2.29 -38.09 32.60
CA LEU A 806 1.43 -36.97 32.15
C LEU A 806 0.88 -36.11 33.30
N PRO A 807 0.15 -36.65 34.29
CA PRO A 807 -0.38 -35.81 35.36
C PRO A 807 0.74 -35.18 36.21
N LEU A 808 1.84 -35.90 36.43
CA LEU A 808 2.99 -35.35 37.17
C LEU A 808 3.62 -34.17 36.41
N ALA A 809 3.87 -34.34 35.12
CA ALA A 809 4.42 -33.26 34.26
C ALA A 809 3.50 -32.07 34.16
N LEU A 810 2.18 -32.27 34.10
CA LEU A 810 1.19 -31.16 34.12
C LEU A 810 1.26 -30.38 35.43
N VAL A 811 1.34 -31.09 36.60
CA VAL A 811 1.50 -30.42 37.90
C VAL A 811 2.81 -29.61 37.94
N VAL A 812 3.92 -30.19 37.47
CA VAL A 812 5.22 -29.47 37.36
C VAL A 812 5.11 -28.29 36.43
N SER A 813 4.45 -28.45 35.30
CA SER A 813 4.23 -27.34 34.33
C SER A 813 3.44 -26.19 34.94
N VAL A 814 2.32 -26.48 35.61
CA VAL A 814 1.52 -25.45 36.31
C VAL A 814 2.35 -24.80 37.41
N TYR A 815 3.12 -25.55 38.15
CA TYR A 815 4.02 -25.00 39.18
C TYR A 815 5.06 -24.05 38.56
N ILE A 816 5.71 -24.41 37.47
CA ILE A 816 6.71 -23.59 36.79
C ILE A 816 6.04 -22.34 36.18
N PHE A 817 4.82 -22.49 35.68
CA PHE A 817 4.01 -21.34 35.19
C PHE A 817 3.76 -20.37 36.35
N MET A 818 3.20 -20.82 37.45
CA MET A 818 2.78 -19.96 38.56
C MET A 818 3.96 -19.27 39.26
N ARG A 819 5.13 -19.90 39.31
CA ARG A 819 6.32 -19.32 39.94
C ARG A 819 7.10 -18.37 39.01
N GLY A 820 6.85 -18.36 37.69
CA GLY A 820 7.70 -17.72 36.68
C GLY A 820 7.94 -16.23 36.91
N HIS A 821 7.03 -15.52 37.56
CA HIS A 821 7.17 -14.10 37.85
C HIS A 821 8.23 -13.78 38.94
N ASN A 822 8.49 -14.70 39.83
CA ASN A 822 9.43 -14.53 40.95
C ASN A 822 10.65 -15.45 40.93
N TYR A 823 10.54 -16.61 40.26
CA TYR A 823 11.58 -17.63 40.14
C TYR A 823 11.70 -18.09 38.70
N PRO A 824 12.80 -18.78 38.31
CA PRO A 824 12.95 -19.31 36.97
C PRO A 824 11.73 -20.12 36.52
N GLY A 825 11.16 -19.77 35.36
CA GLY A 825 9.94 -20.38 34.81
C GLY A 825 9.24 -19.50 33.79
N GLY A 826 7.91 -19.54 33.83
CA GLY A 826 7.05 -18.73 32.92
C GLY A 826 6.27 -19.55 31.90
N GLY A 827 5.39 -18.93 31.16
CA GLY A 827 4.45 -19.59 30.23
C GLY A 827 5.10 -20.33 29.10
N PHE A 828 6.19 -19.81 28.56
CA PHE A 828 6.90 -20.46 27.46
C PHE A 828 7.51 -21.82 27.90
N ILE A 829 8.25 -21.85 29.02
CA ILE A 829 8.87 -23.05 29.54
C ILE A 829 7.80 -24.06 29.98
N ALA A 830 6.78 -23.58 30.68
CA ALA A 830 5.67 -24.43 31.14
C ALA A 830 4.91 -25.02 29.94
N GLY A 831 4.67 -24.22 28.90
CA GLY A 831 4.04 -24.67 27.64
C GLY A 831 4.84 -25.78 26.96
N LEU A 832 6.16 -25.63 26.89
CA LEU A 832 7.03 -26.69 26.34
C LEU A 832 7.03 -27.97 27.19
N ILE A 833 7.03 -27.88 28.52
CA ILE A 833 6.93 -29.06 29.41
C ILE A 833 5.63 -29.79 29.18
N THR A 834 4.51 -29.07 29.08
CA THR A 834 3.20 -29.64 28.73
C THR A 834 3.24 -30.29 27.35
N SER A 835 3.82 -29.64 26.38
CA SER A 835 3.99 -30.18 25.02
C SER A 835 4.81 -31.49 25.07
N MET A 836 5.92 -31.50 25.80
CA MET A 836 6.73 -32.71 25.97
C MET A 836 5.93 -33.88 26.60
N ALA A 837 5.12 -33.59 27.61
CA ALA A 837 4.28 -34.61 28.23
C ALA A 837 3.25 -35.19 27.26
N LEU A 838 2.63 -34.32 26.46
CA LEU A 838 1.70 -34.72 25.39
C LEU A 838 2.41 -35.48 24.25
N ILE A 839 3.61 -35.08 23.88
CA ILE A 839 4.45 -35.81 22.90
C ILE A 839 4.74 -37.23 23.36
N ILE A 840 5.07 -37.43 24.63
CA ILE A 840 5.28 -38.74 25.19
C ILE A 840 4.02 -39.60 25.05
N GLN A 841 2.81 -39.02 25.24
CA GLN A 841 1.55 -39.72 24.99
C GLN A 841 1.39 -40.11 23.52
N TYR A 842 1.70 -39.22 22.61
CA TYR A 842 1.66 -39.51 21.17
C TYR A 842 2.58 -40.66 20.78
N ILE A 843 3.77 -40.72 21.36
CA ILE A 843 4.73 -41.81 21.12
C ILE A 843 4.25 -43.14 21.78
N ALA A 844 3.67 -43.07 22.99
CA ALA A 844 3.27 -44.22 23.76
C ALA A 844 1.98 -44.87 23.28
N LEU A 845 0.97 -44.06 22.96
CA LEU A 845 -0.38 -44.50 22.58
C LEU A 845 -0.62 -44.56 21.07
N GLY A 846 0.19 -43.81 20.31
CA GLY A 846 -0.07 -43.53 18.91
C GLY A 846 -1.03 -42.34 18.70
N GLN A 847 -0.99 -41.77 17.52
CA GLN A 847 -1.70 -40.54 17.20
C GLN A 847 -3.21 -40.64 17.47
N ASP A 848 -3.89 -41.68 16.95
CA ASP A 848 -5.35 -41.80 17.02
C ASP A 848 -5.84 -41.87 18.50
N GLN A 849 -5.17 -42.64 19.36
CA GLN A 849 -5.55 -42.73 20.76
C GLN A 849 -5.22 -41.50 21.57
N ALA A 850 -4.10 -40.84 21.27
CA ALA A 850 -3.72 -39.57 21.90
C ALA A 850 -4.69 -38.43 21.50
N GLU A 851 -5.08 -38.32 20.25
CA GLU A 851 -6.07 -37.37 19.79
C GLU A 851 -7.47 -37.62 20.34
N GLN A 852 -7.88 -38.88 20.44
CA GLN A 852 -9.12 -39.24 21.12
C GLN A 852 -9.13 -38.82 22.59
N MET A 853 -8.02 -39.02 23.29
CA MET A 853 -7.86 -38.62 24.69
C MET A 853 -8.02 -37.09 24.85
N LEU A 854 -7.49 -36.32 23.93
CA LEU A 854 -7.57 -34.88 23.93
C LEU A 854 -8.85 -34.34 23.27
N LYS A 855 -9.70 -35.19 22.71
CA LYS A 855 -10.87 -34.85 21.88
C LYS A 855 -10.50 -33.95 20.68
N ALA A 856 -9.25 -34.08 20.22
CA ALA A 856 -8.70 -33.31 19.10
C ALA A 856 -9.05 -33.99 17.78
N GLN A 857 -10.28 -33.81 17.29
CA GLN A 857 -10.63 -34.29 15.94
C GLN A 857 -9.99 -33.38 14.87
N SER A 858 -9.09 -33.97 14.08
CA SER A 858 -8.46 -33.37 12.87
C SER A 858 -7.69 -32.05 13.06
N GLY A 859 -6.85 -31.91 14.07
CA GLY A 859 -5.94 -30.74 14.21
C GLY A 859 -6.59 -29.41 14.59
N ARG A 860 -7.92 -29.25 14.34
CA ARG A 860 -8.66 -27.99 14.55
C ARG A 860 -8.62 -27.47 15.99
N LEU A 861 -8.47 -28.39 16.96
CA LEU A 861 -8.34 -28.01 18.36
C LEU A 861 -7.06 -27.20 18.61
N TYR A 862 -5.96 -27.57 17.98
CA TYR A 862 -4.67 -26.91 18.16
C TYR A 862 -4.65 -25.54 17.51
N GLU A 863 -5.33 -25.34 16.38
CA GLU A 863 -5.56 -24.01 15.76
C GLU A 863 -6.35 -23.11 16.70
N ILE A 864 -7.38 -23.66 17.36
CA ILE A 864 -8.17 -22.90 18.35
C ILE A 864 -7.30 -22.51 19.55
N TRP A 865 -6.41 -23.40 20.02
CA TRP A 865 -5.49 -23.06 21.10
C TRP A 865 -4.54 -21.94 20.69
N ILE A 866 -3.96 -21.98 19.50
CA ILE A 866 -3.11 -20.90 18.99
C ILE A 866 -3.92 -19.57 18.94
N GLY A 867 -5.10 -19.60 18.35
CA GLY A 867 -5.95 -18.41 18.24
C GLY A 867 -6.41 -17.86 19.60
N SER A 868 -6.78 -18.74 20.54
CA SER A 868 -7.21 -18.32 21.88
C SER A 868 -6.04 -17.76 22.70
N GLY A 869 -4.87 -18.37 22.60
CA GLY A 869 -3.67 -17.89 23.28
C GLY A 869 -3.25 -16.49 22.80
N LEU A 870 -3.20 -16.28 21.48
CA LEU A 870 -2.93 -14.95 20.89
C LEU A 870 -4.01 -13.93 21.27
N THR A 871 -5.27 -14.36 21.34
CA THR A 871 -6.38 -13.48 21.73
C THR A 871 -6.26 -13.05 23.19
N ILE A 872 -5.95 -14.00 24.11
CA ILE A 872 -5.75 -13.70 25.53
C ILE A 872 -4.58 -12.72 25.71
N ALA A 873 -3.45 -12.97 25.06
CA ALA A 873 -2.28 -12.11 25.12
C ALA A 873 -2.59 -10.70 24.56
N GLY A 874 -3.28 -10.61 23.42
CA GLY A 874 -3.68 -9.34 22.81
C GLY A 874 -4.69 -8.57 23.65
N LEU A 875 -5.70 -9.25 24.23
CA LEU A 875 -6.68 -8.61 25.11
C LEU A 875 -6.04 -8.10 26.42
N THR A 876 -5.05 -8.82 26.95
CA THR A 876 -4.28 -8.33 28.09
C THR A 876 -3.55 -7.03 27.77
N GLY A 877 -2.99 -6.92 26.56
CA GLY A 877 -2.35 -5.69 26.10
C GLY A 877 -3.34 -4.53 25.93
N ILE A 878 -4.50 -4.80 25.34
CA ILE A 878 -5.58 -3.80 25.14
C ILE A 878 -6.15 -3.34 26.48
N ALA A 879 -6.24 -4.22 27.47
CA ALA A 879 -6.76 -3.91 28.80
C ALA A 879 -6.00 -2.74 29.45
N ALA A 880 -4.71 -2.57 29.19
CA ALA A 880 -3.91 -1.45 29.71
C ALA A 880 -4.44 -0.08 29.25
N TRP A 881 -5.07 0.02 28.07
CA TRP A 881 -5.64 1.28 27.56
C TRP A 881 -6.83 1.80 28.38
N PHE A 882 -7.59 0.90 29.03
CA PHE A 882 -8.70 1.32 29.89
C PHE A 882 -8.24 2.12 31.11
N TRP A 883 -6.97 2.03 31.47
CA TRP A 883 -6.32 2.79 32.53
C TRP A 883 -5.38 3.87 32.00
N ALA A 884 -5.52 4.26 30.71
CA ALA A 884 -4.66 5.25 30.03
C ALA A 884 -3.15 4.91 30.13
N ARG A 885 -2.81 3.63 30.08
CA ARG A 885 -1.43 3.13 30.09
C ARG A 885 -1.05 2.63 28.68
N PRO A 886 0.24 2.61 28.33
CA PRO A 886 0.72 2.02 27.08
C PRO A 886 0.30 0.55 26.94
N PHE A 887 0.22 0.08 25.69
CA PHE A 887 -0.10 -1.32 25.38
C PHE A 887 0.84 -2.29 26.11
N LEU A 888 0.29 -3.36 26.70
CA LEU A 888 1.01 -4.38 27.47
C LEU A 888 1.63 -3.89 28.81
N THR A 889 1.32 -2.69 29.29
CA THR A 889 1.75 -2.31 30.64
C THR A 889 1.07 -3.20 31.67
N SER A 890 1.85 -3.89 32.53
CA SER A 890 1.28 -4.75 33.56
C SER A 890 0.84 -3.94 34.80
N ALA A 891 -0.15 -4.48 35.49
CA ALA A 891 -0.57 -4.04 36.82
C ALA A 891 -0.50 -5.20 37.78
N HIS A 892 -0.07 -4.96 39.01
CA HIS A 892 0.02 -5.98 40.06
C HIS A 892 -0.67 -5.53 41.35
N VAL A 893 -1.28 -6.48 42.04
CA VAL A 893 -1.98 -6.28 43.31
C VAL A 893 -1.69 -7.45 44.25
N TYR A 894 -1.49 -7.15 45.51
CA TYR A 894 -1.37 -8.18 46.57
C TYR A 894 -2.74 -8.34 47.21
N VAL A 895 -3.30 -9.55 47.14
CA VAL A 895 -4.58 -9.91 47.78
C VAL A 895 -4.28 -10.85 48.93
N GLU A 896 -4.71 -10.47 50.13
CA GLU A 896 -4.60 -11.34 51.32
C GLU A 896 -5.81 -12.27 51.37
N LEU A 897 -5.58 -13.56 51.23
CA LEU A 897 -6.60 -14.60 51.34
C LEU A 897 -6.49 -15.31 52.68
N PRO A 898 -7.63 -15.55 53.41
CA PRO A 898 -7.60 -16.08 54.78
C PRO A 898 -6.95 -17.43 54.97
N VAL A 899 -6.78 -18.23 53.91
CA VAL A 899 -6.19 -19.58 53.96
C VAL A 899 -4.88 -19.70 53.21
N LEU A 900 -4.71 -18.89 52.15
CA LEU A 900 -3.60 -18.95 51.23
C LEU A 900 -2.51 -17.88 51.44
N GLY A 901 -2.75 -16.96 52.41
CA GLY A 901 -1.79 -15.87 52.67
C GLY A 901 -1.85 -14.74 51.61
N LYS A 902 -0.73 -14.05 51.46
CA LYS A 902 -0.59 -13.01 50.44
C LYS A 902 -0.39 -13.61 49.05
N LEU A 903 -1.43 -13.49 48.22
CA LEU A 903 -1.39 -13.87 46.80
C LEU A 903 -1.01 -12.66 45.95
N HIS A 904 0.04 -12.76 45.19
CA HIS A 904 0.43 -11.75 44.21
C HIS A 904 -0.29 -12.02 42.88
N LEU A 905 -1.14 -11.10 42.44
CA LEU A 905 -1.84 -11.16 41.18
C LEU A 905 -1.27 -10.08 40.26
N ALA A 906 -0.69 -10.48 39.14
CA ALA A 906 -0.19 -9.60 38.10
C ALA A 906 -0.92 -9.85 36.77
N SER A 907 -1.31 -8.79 36.07
CA SER A 907 -1.88 -8.92 34.72
C SER A 907 -0.92 -9.59 33.73
N ALA A 908 0.38 -9.48 33.97
CA ALA A 908 1.44 -10.21 33.25
C ALA A 908 1.21 -11.72 33.24
N ALA A 909 0.60 -12.31 34.30
CA ALA A 909 0.28 -13.73 34.32
C ALA A 909 -0.80 -14.12 33.29
N SER A 910 -1.74 -13.20 32.96
CA SER A 910 -2.73 -13.44 31.91
C SER A 910 -2.10 -13.40 30.53
N PHE A 911 -1.14 -12.50 30.30
CA PHE A 911 -0.34 -12.49 29.09
C PHE A 911 0.47 -13.77 28.94
N ASP A 912 1.14 -14.18 30.00
CA ASP A 912 1.97 -15.41 30.06
C ASP A 912 1.12 -16.68 29.87
N LEU A 913 -0.15 -16.68 30.31
CA LEU A 913 -1.12 -17.74 29.99
C LEU A 913 -1.41 -17.81 28.47
N GLY A 914 -1.52 -16.67 27.82
CA GLY A 914 -1.66 -16.60 26.36
C GLY A 914 -0.45 -17.21 25.65
N VAL A 915 0.76 -16.92 26.15
CA VAL A 915 2.01 -17.52 25.68
C VAL A 915 1.99 -19.04 25.86
N TYR A 916 1.65 -19.51 27.05
CA TYR A 916 1.55 -20.94 27.37
C TYR A 916 0.64 -21.70 26.41
N ILE A 917 -0.58 -21.21 26.21
CA ILE A 917 -1.58 -21.86 25.35
C ILE A 917 -1.12 -21.88 23.89
N THR A 918 -0.53 -20.77 23.42
CA THR A 918 -0.02 -20.67 22.03
C THR A 918 1.13 -21.65 21.79
N VAL A 919 2.07 -21.77 22.73
CA VAL A 919 3.22 -22.69 22.63
C VAL A 919 2.75 -24.14 22.59
N VAL A 920 1.83 -24.53 23.48
CA VAL A 920 1.24 -25.87 23.45
C VAL A 920 0.52 -26.13 22.14
N GLY A 921 -0.33 -25.21 21.71
CA GLY A 921 -1.08 -25.33 20.46
C GLY A 921 -0.18 -25.46 19.23
N ALA A 922 0.82 -24.63 19.11
CA ALA A 922 1.74 -24.62 17.97
C ALA A 922 2.59 -25.90 17.92
N THR A 923 3.14 -26.33 19.07
CA THR A 923 3.95 -27.54 19.13
C THR A 923 3.13 -28.79 18.80
N MET A 924 1.92 -28.89 19.33
CA MET A 924 1.05 -30.02 19.09
C MET A 924 0.52 -30.05 17.65
N LEU A 925 0.24 -28.88 17.05
CA LEU A 925 -0.15 -28.78 15.64
C LEU A 925 0.97 -29.31 14.74
N LEU A 926 2.22 -28.92 14.97
CA LEU A 926 3.37 -29.39 14.19
C LEU A 926 3.51 -30.92 14.28
N ILE A 927 3.30 -31.49 15.44
CA ILE A 927 3.41 -32.96 15.65
C ILE A 927 2.26 -33.69 14.98
N SER A 928 1.03 -33.20 15.12
CA SER A 928 -0.16 -33.79 14.50
C SER A 928 -0.01 -33.78 12.96
N VAL A 929 0.41 -32.66 12.38
CA VAL A 929 0.62 -32.51 10.93
C VAL A 929 1.70 -33.48 10.41
N LEU A 930 2.82 -33.65 11.13
CA LEU A 930 3.87 -34.59 10.76
C LEU A 930 3.42 -36.05 10.91
N GLY A 931 2.53 -36.33 11.85
CA GLY A 931 1.93 -37.63 12.07
C GLY A 931 0.96 -38.03 10.96
N ASP A 932 0.04 -37.15 10.60
CA ASP A 932 -0.99 -37.38 9.56
C ASP A 932 -0.41 -37.68 8.18
N SER A 933 0.74 -37.09 7.84
CA SER A 933 1.41 -37.35 6.57
C SER A 933 1.78 -38.82 6.36
N ARG A 934 1.84 -39.64 7.44
CA ARG A 934 2.07 -41.09 7.41
C ARG A 934 0.81 -41.88 7.10
N HIS A 935 -0.35 -41.48 7.60
CA HIS A 935 -1.60 -42.23 7.39
C HIS A 935 -2.13 -42.09 5.94
N SER A 936 -1.95 -40.95 5.31
CA SER A 936 -2.36 -40.75 3.92
C SER A 936 -1.58 -41.56 2.89
N SER A 937 -0.39 -42.08 3.27
CA SER A 937 0.44 -42.94 2.42
C SER A 937 0.05 -44.43 2.47
N MET A 938 -0.73 -44.85 3.46
CA MET A 938 -1.08 -46.28 3.66
C MET A 938 -2.52 -46.66 3.24
N SER A 939 -3.41 -45.70 2.96
CA SER A 939 -4.86 -46.00 2.78
C SER A 939 -5.41 -45.77 1.37
N GLY A 940 -4.60 -45.81 0.31
CA GLY A 940 -5.11 -45.70 -1.06
C GLY A 940 -5.28 -47.05 -1.72
N PRO A 941 -6.48 -47.45 -2.22
CA PRO A 941 -6.62 -48.58 -3.10
C PRO A 941 -5.90 -48.31 -4.40
N VAL A 942 -5.11 -49.26 -4.86
CA VAL A 942 -4.53 -49.29 -6.19
C VAL A 942 -5.67 -49.28 -7.19
N PRO A 943 -5.81 -48.28 -8.07
CA PRO A 943 -6.81 -48.37 -9.15
C PRO A 943 -6.32 -49.45 -10.13
N HIS A 944 -7.08 -50.55 -10.17
CA HIS A 944 -6.93 -51.50 -11.26
C HIS A 944 -7.17 -50.80 -12.59
N GLY A 945 -6.24 -50.99 -13.51
CA GLY A 945 -6.20 -50.37 -14.79
C GLY A 945 -7.46 -50.54 -15.60
N GLU A 946 -7.98 -49.46 -16.15
CA GLU A 946 -8.82 -49.48 -17.33
C GLU A 946 -7.92 -49.75 -18.52
N LYS A 947 -8.24 -50.86 -19.14
CA LYS A 947 -7.67 -51.24 -20.43
C LYS A 947 -8.14 -50.25 -21.49
N SER A 948 -7.17 -49.73 -22.24
CA SER A 948 -7.37 -49.02 -23.50
C SER A 948 -8.32 -49.79 -24.44
N SER A 949 -9.36 -49.13 -24.90
CA SER A 949 -9.95 -49.38 -26.24
C SER A 949 -10.30 -48.05 -26.86
#